data_66b87f61912dbfb45b6dd58dce695b54
#
_entry.id   66b87f61912dbfb45b6dd58dce695b54
#
_cell.length_a   1.000
_cell.length_b   1.000
_cell.length_c   1.000
_cell.angle_alpha   90.00
_cell.angle_beta   90.00
_cell.angle_gamma   90.00
#
_symmetry.space_group_name_H-M   'P 1'
#
loop_
_entity.id
_entity.type
_entity.pdbx_description
1 polymer ?
#
loop_
_entity_poly.entity_id
_entity_poly.type
_entity_poly.pdbx_seq_one_letter_code
_entity_poly.pdbx_strand_id
1 'polypeptide(L)'
;MKVCLFFFCVFLLLPIELSGAEPPEATLPPVYVTSTRLRDVEQPITQVPGKVIVVTAEEIEKLGAKTVQEVLQYQTGIVLYDAVGNEFQQTVDMRGFNAQPVTATSVFVDGVRVNEPDFNTINFDLIPIEDIERIEILPGTATVFGRNALAGVINITTKRGRGDRPHFGFNIGGGSYGRQRYSFNTDGPLPISNFDYYFGVTRELTNGYREEFGSRHAGATITRLLAKLGYRLGDNTDASPAYTRVLDSISQAGSLPASLLRVDRNSNITPGDQSQSNLHQVALNLKQKLPAGFSVALNGFFRRNDIELFTRGLSSESTLTTDTNSSGTTLQASHEGAILTRKNLLTLGFEYARNNFDSANSGIFLPAFTFRNMRSTKEDVVGVFLTDSFHLFDSLAIHGGFRYDWDRLNFTDEIEPTLSGIKTYNRVSPKAGLVYTPVKNLSFSFSYSEGVRIPTVDELFAQGPFGSNPDLKAMKSRNFELGAKAQLQDWLDASLALFYTPVRDEILFIVTDPILFFGRNENIARTLRRGIELSLKARYQKWLDVFLNYTAMKATFETDVLLFSGQVKKGDELPLVPRHRVGVGVNTYPIEGLTVSLFGNYVGSQFMQSDEPNQAKKIADYFVLNSRVAYQWKQWTGYVNFNNLTNRKYSTSGILVNEPFRVPAPTFNVFAGLSLRY
;
A
#
# COMPACT_ATOMS: atom_id res chain seq x y z
N MET A 1 0.00 23.05 16.82
CA MET A 1 0.20 22.75 18.27
C MET A 1 -1.01 23.02 19.17
N LYS A 2 -1.88 24.00 18.90
CA LYS A 2 -3.07 24.28 19.75
C LYS A 2 -4.27 23.33 19.53
N VAL A 3 -4.40 22.64 18.43
CA VAL A 3 -5.51 21.73 18.13
C VAL A 3 -5.28 20.32 18.69
N CYS A 4 -4.04 19.88 18.82
CA CYS A 4 -3.74 18.55 19.39
C CYS A 4 -3.96 18.46 20.92
N LEU A 5 -3.90 19.58 21.64
CA LEU A 5 -4.14 19.57 23.08
C LEU A 5 -5.63 19.48 23.46
N PHE A 6 -6.53 19.90 22.58
CA PHE A 6 -7.97 19.93 22.89
C PHE A 6 -8.61 18.53 22.86
N PHE A 7 -8.10 17.63 22.02
CA PHE A 7 -8.59 16.25 21.97
C PHE A 7 -8.05 15.35 23.10
N PHE A 8 -6.90 15.67 23.67
CA PHE A 8 -6.33 14.92 24.79
C PHE A 8 -7.02 15.23 26.13
N CYS A 9 -7.61 16.43 26.29
CA CYS A 9 -8.29 16.83 27.50
C CYS A 9 -9.73 16.33 27.65
N VAL A 10 -10.42 15.96 26.58
CA VAL A 10 -11.82 15.49 26.66
C VAL A 10 -11.91 14.05 27.18
N PHE A 11 -10.85 13.25 27.05
CA PHE A 11 -10.82 11.87 27.58
C PHE A 11 -10.49 11.78 29.08
N LEU A 12 -10.04 12.87 29.73
CA LEU A 12 -9.59 12.89 31.14
C LEU A 12 -10.65 13.41 32.12
N LEU A 13 -11.83 13.84 31.69
CA LEU A 13 -12.83 14.52 32.55
C LEU A 13 -14.21 13.85 32.61
N LEU A 14 -14.33 12.54 32.28
CA LEU A 14 -15.53 11.81 32.64
C LEU A 14 -15.27 11.06 33.95
N PRO A 15 -15.94 11.41 35.06
CA PRO A 15 -15.91 10.59 36.25
C PRO A 15 -16.63 9.28 35.94
N ILE A 16 -15.87 8.18 35.85
CA ILE A 16 -16.43 6.84 35.73
C ILE A 16 -16.87 6.42 37.12
N GLU A 17 -18.14 6.60 37.46
CA GLU A 17 -18.74 5.89 38.57
C GLU A 17 -18.81 4.41 38.22
N LEU A 18 -17.90 3.62 38.81
CA LEU A 18 -17.89 2.17 38.77
C LEU A 18 -19.09 1.63 39.56
N SER A 19 -20.25 1.49 38.91
CA SER A 19 -21.30 0.63 39.38
C SER A 19 -20.89 -0.81 39.07
N GLY A 20 -20.79 -1.63 40.13
CA GLY A 20 -20.30 -3.00 40.05
C GLY A 20 -21.28 -3.95 39.34
N ALA A 21 -21.22 -3.98 38.03
CA ALA A 21 -21.68 -5.10 37.20
C ALA A 21 -20.45 -5.68 36.51
N GLU A 22 -20.22 -6.98 36.63
CA GLU A 22 -19.14 -7.65 35.88
C GLU A 22 -19.24 -7.28 34.39
N PRO A 23 -18.15 -6.78 33.80
CA PRO A 23 -18.16 -6.45 32.38
C PRO A 23 -18.34 -7.75 31.58
N PRO A 24 -19.26 -7.82 30.62
CA PRO A 24 -19.29 -8.94 29.70
C PRO A 24 -17.96 -8.92 28.90
N GLU A 25 -17.27 -10.06 28.91
CA GLU A 25 -16.01 -10.33 28.24
C GLU A 25 -16.06 -9.95 26.75
N ALA A 26 -15.71 -8.72 26.40
CA ALA A 26 -15.36 -8.35 25.05
C ALA A 26 -13.84 -8.43 24.92
N THR A 27 -13.30 -9.64 24.94
CA THR A 27 -11.87 -9.87 24.67
C THR A 27 -11.58 -9.61 23.20
N LEU A 28 -10.58 -8.77 22.92
CA LEU A 28 -10.03 -8.65 21.58
C LEU A 28 -9.40 -10.01 21.22
N PRO A 29 -9.78 -10.64 20.09
CA PRO A 29 -9.21 -11.93 19.72
C PRO A 29 -7.71 -11.76 19.43
N PRO A 30 -6.89 -12.78 19.75
CA PRO A 30 -5.46 -12.74 19.41
C PRO A 30 -5.27 -12.57 17.91
N VAL A 31 -4.43 -11.61 17.52
CA VAL A 31 -4.12 -11.33 16.12
C VAL A 31 -2.96 -12.21 15.68
N TYR A 32 -3.19 -13.03 14.65
CA TYR A 32 -2.17 -13.86 14.02
C TYR A 32 -1.74 -13.20 12.70
N VAL A 33 -0.45 -13.29 12.39
CA VAL A 33 0.16 -12.71 11.20
C VAL A 33 1.02 -13.71 10.46
N THR A 34 1.12 -13.53 9.17
CA THR A 34 2.03 -14.28 8.32
C THR A 34 3.44 -13.70 8.49
N SER A 35 4.31 -14.43 9.16
CA SER A 35 5.71 -13.97 9.40
C SER A 35 6.64 -14.22 8.23
N THR A 36 6.17 -14.92 7.21
CA THR A 36 6.87 -15.34 6.00
C THR A 36 6.10 -14.89 4.74
N ARG A 37 6.64 -15.17 3.55
CA ARG A 37 6.01 -14.71 2.30
C ARG A 37 4.70 -15.42 1.99
N LEU A 38 4.63 -16.74 2.22
CA LEU A 38 3.43 -17.53 2.02
C LEU A 38 2.78 -17.85 3.37
N ARG A 39 1.47 -17.98 3.37
CA ARG A 39 0.66 -18.27 4.56
C ARG A 39 0.72 -19.76 4.93
N ASP A 40 1.88 -20.24 5.36
CA ASP A 40 2.07 -21.62 5.82
C ASP A 40 1.99 -21.74 7.36
N VAL A 41 2.70 -20.82 8.06
CA VAL A 41 2.71 -20.74 9.52
C VAL A 41 2.30 -19.33 9.96
N GLU A 42 1.27 -19.24 10.77
CA GLU A 42 0.82 -18.00 11.39
C GLU A 42 1.36 -17.91 12.82
N GLN A 43 1.85 -16.75 13.19
CA GLN A 43 2.36 -16.47 14.53
C GLN A 43 1.55 -15.38 15.23
N PRO A 44 1.39 -15.43 16.55
CA PRO A 44 0.84 -14.31 17.30
C PRO A 44 1.65 -13.03 17.01
N ILE A 45 0.96 -11.91 16.80
CA ILE A 45 1.62 -10.62 16.48
C ILE A 45 2.64 -10.22 17.55
N THR A 46 2.45 -10.64 18.81
CA THR A 46 3.38 -10.38 19.93
C THR A 46 4.69 -11.13 19.82
N GLN A 47 4.77 -12.20 19.02
CA GLN A 47 5.98 -13.01 18.81
C GLN A 47 6.77 -12.61 17.56
N VAL A 48 6.26 -11.66 16.77
CA VAL A 48 6.94 -11.18 15.57
C VAL A 48 7.71 -9.88 15.89
N PRO A 49 9.04 -9.81 15.62
CA PRO A 49 9.80 -8.59 15.85
C PRO A 49 9.39 -7.50 14.86
N GLY A 50 9.41 -6.25 15.32
CA GLY A 50 9.00 -5.09 14.56
C GLY A 50 7.49 -4.86 14.54
N LYS A 51 7.09 -3.76 13.90
CA LYS A 51 5.67 -3.39 13.78
C LYS A 51 4.99 -4.22 12.71
N VAL A 52 3.80 -4.70 13.02
CA VAL A 52 2.87 -5.30 12.07
C VAL A 52 1.49 -4.73 12.33
N ILE A 53 0.76 -4.42 11.27
CA ILE A 53 -0.61 -3.90 11.34
C ILE A 53 -1.49 -4.88 10.56
N VAL A 54 -2.63 -5.24 11.13
CA VAL A 54 -3.64 -6.06 10.47
C VAL A 54 -4.93 -5.27 10.39
N VAL A 55 -5.52 -5.22 9.20
CA VAL A 55 -6.84 -4.65 8.95
C VAL A 55 -7.75 -5.75 8.43
N THR A 56 -8.82 -6.04 9.13
CA THR A 56 -9.77 -7.11 8.79
C THR A 56 -10.87 -6.63 7.83
N ALA A 57 -11.56 -7.57 7.17
CA ALA A 57 -12.73 -7.27 6.34
C ALA A 57 -13.81 -6.47 7.09
N GLU A 58 -14.02 -6.77 8.38
CA GLU A 58 -14.96 -6.04 9.24
C GLU A 58 -14.54 -4.58 9.43
N GLU A 59 -13.25 -4.33 9.67
CA GLU A 59 -12.71 -2.98 9.80
C GLU A 59 -12.79 -2.20 8.48
N ILE A 60 -12.51 -2.85 7.35
CA ILE A 60 -12.67 -2.27 6.01
C ILE A 60 -14.13 -1.84 5.78
N GLU A 61 -15.07 -2.70 6.14
CA GLU A 61 -16.50 -2.41 5.99
C GLU A 61 -16.97 -1.25 6.90
N LYS A 62 -16.51 -1.21 8.16
CA LYS A 62 -16.81 -0.12 9.11
C LYS A 62 -16.27 1.23 8.63
N LEU A 63 -15.08 1.25 8.01
CA LEU A 63 -14.51 2.45 7.38
C LEU A 63 -15.38 2.95 6.21
N GLY A 64 -16.13 2.07 5.56
CA GLY A 64 -16.87 2.39 4.34
C GLY A 64 -15.96 2.85 3.20
N ALA A 65 -14.72 2.38 3.21
CA ALA A 65 -13.71 2.75 2.24
C ALA A 65 -14.09 2.26 0.83
N LYS A 66 -13.75 3.06 -0.16
CA LYS A 66 -14.04 2.80 -1.57
C LYS A 66 -12.85 2.17 -2.28
N THR A 67 -11.66 2.46 -1.77
CA THR A 67 -10.39 1.97 -2.31
C THR A 67 -9.49 1.43 -1.19
N VAL A 68 -8.52 0.60 -1.55
CA VAL A 68 -7.51 0.10 -0.61
C VAL A 68 -6.73 1.27 0.01
N GLN A 69 -6.43 2.30 -0.77
CA GLN A 69 -5.71 3.47 -0.30
C GLN A 69 -6.48 4.19 0.81
N GLU A 70 -7.81 4.31 0.71
CA GLU A 70 -8.64 4.91 1.77
C GLU A 70 -8.56 4.13 3.09
N VAL A 71 -8.37 2.80 3.06
CA VAL A 71 -8.11 2.01 4.26
C VAL A 71 -6.73 2.32 4.83
N LEU A 72 -5.73 2.34 3.96
CA LEU A 72 -4.34 2.54 4.32
C LEU A 72 -4.07 3.93 4.92
N GLN A 73 -4.79 4.95 4.48
CA GLN A 73 -4.60 6.32 4.99
C GLN A 73 -4.81 6.48 6.49
N TYR A 74 -5.50 5.60 7.16
CA TYR A 74 -5.69 5.66 8.62
C TYR A 74 -4.61 4.90 9.39
N GLN A 75 -3.69 4.19 8.72
CA GLN A 75 -2.65 3.39 9.37
C GLN A 75 -1.41 4.22 9.66
N THR A 76 -0.61 3.82 10.67
CA THR A 76 0.65 4.50 11.01
C THR A 76 1.66 4.41 9.86
N GLY A 77 2.50 5.42 9.73
CA GLY A 77 3.59 5.46 8.75
C GLY A 77 3.16 5.64 7.30
N ILE A 78 1.85 5.71 7.00
CA ILE A 78 1.34 5.77 5.63
C ILE A 78 0.75 7.13 5.31
N VAL A 79 1.10 7.71 4.17
CA VAL A 79 0.54 8.94 3.59
C VAL A 79 0.01 8.64 2.20
N LEU A 80 -1.13 9.21 1.85
CA LEU A 80 -1.63 9.22 0.49
C LEU A 80 -1.36 10.56 -0.17
N TYR A 81 -0.93 10.52 -1.40
CA TYR A 81 -0.92 11.71 -2.24
C TYR A 81 -1.40 11.37 -3.66
N ASP A 82 -2.15 12.28 -4.21
CA ASP A 82 -2.67 12.21 -5.55
C ASP A 82 -1.70 12.99 -6.47
N ALA A 83 -1.09 12.31 -7.42
CA ALA A 83 -0.22 12.93 -8.40
C ALA A 83 -0.95 13.24 -9.72
N VAL A 84 -2.06 12.54 -9.99
CA VAL A 84 -2.73 12.54 -11.28
C VAL A 84 -4.12 13.17 -11.28
N GLY A 85 -4.64 13.54 -10.10
CA GLY A 85 -5.95 14.17 -9.97
C GLY A 85 -7.12 13.19 -10.04
N ASN A 86 -6.91 11.93 -9.62
CA ASN A 86 -7.95 10.91 -9.55
C ASN A 86 -7.85 10.05 -8.27
N GLU A 87 -8.97 9.86 -7.57
CA GLU A 87 -9.02 9.16 -6.28
C GLU A 87 -8.64 7.65 -6.35
N PHE A 88 -8.71 7.03 -7.51
CA PHE A 88 -8.38 5.61 -7.69
C PHE A 88 -6.88 5.37 -7.89
N GLN A 89 -6.12 6.37 -8.34
CA GLN A 89 -4.70 6.26 -8.63
C GLN A 89 -3.82 7.05 -7.66
N GLN A 90 -4.26 7.15 -6.40
CA GLN A 90 -3.44 7.76 -5.35
C GLN A 90 -2.23 6.89 -5.01
N THR A 91 -1.08 7.53 -4.84
CA THR A 91 0.14 6.87 -4.39
C THR A 91 0.12 6.67 -2.88
N VAL A 92 0.57 5.50 -2.46
CA VAL A 92 0.76 5.15 -1.05
C VAL A 92 2.23 5.31 -0.70
N ASP A 93 2.56 6.31 0.12
CA ASP A 93 3.88 6.43 0.72
C ASP A 93 3.91 5.77 2.09
N MET A 94 4.95 4.98 2.34
CA MET A 94 5.23 4.38 3.63
C MET A 94 6.59 4.87 4.14
N ARG A 95 6.59 5.54 5.30
CA ARG A 95 7.78 6.07 5.97
C ARG A 95 8.67 6.99 5.10
N GLY A 96 8.08 7.73 4.15
CA GLY A 96 8.80 8.72 3.33
C GLY A 96 9.70 8.12 2.25
N PHE A 97 9.38 6.95 1.71
CA PHE A 97 10.15 6.29 0.65
C PHE A 97 9.61 6.50 -0.75
N ASN A 98 8.40 7.00 -0.91
CA ASN A 98 7.75 7.13 -2.21
C ASN A 98 7.54 8.61 -2.63
N ALA A 99 8.44 9.47 -2.21
CA ALA A 99 8.46 10.88 -2.64
C ALA A 99 8.76 11.06 -4.14
N GLN A 100 9.14 10.00 -4.81
CA GLN A 100 9.36 9.86 -6.26
C GLN A 100 8.30 8.92 -6.84
N PRO A 101 8.01 8.93 -8.16
CA PRO A 101 7.00 8.06 -8.76
C PRO A 101 7.29 6.56 -8.56
N VAL A 102 8.55 6.18 -8.42
CA VAL A 102 8.97 4.79 -8.21
C VAL A 102 8.82 4.41 -6.75
N THR A 103 7.95 3.44 -6.47
CA THR A 103 7.69 3.01 -5.09
C THR A 103 8.78 2.08 -4.53
N ALA A 104 9.05 2.20 -3.23
CA ALA A 104 9.88 1.28 -2.46
C ALA A 104 9.04 0.36 -1.53
N THR A 105 7.75 0.28 -1.78
CA THR A 105 6.79 -0.60 -1.11
C THR A 105 6.45 -1.78 -2.02
N SER A 106 6.49 -2.99 -1.50
CA SER A 106 6.04 -4.19 -2.22
C SER A 106 4.62 -4.55 -1.81
N VAL A 107 3.75 -4.79 -2.79
CA VAL A 107 2.36 -5.21 -2.55
C VAL A 107 2.14 -6.61 -3.12
N PHE A 108 1.52 -7.45 -2.30
CA PHE A 108 1.16 -8.82 -2.66
C PHE A 108 -0.34 -9.02 -2.52
N VAL A 109 -0.93 -9.76 -3.45
CA VAL A 109 -2.31 -10.22 -3.38
C VAL A 109 -2.30 -11.73 -3.54
N ASP A 110 -2.74 -12.45 -2.53
CA ASP A 110 -2.71 -13.93 -2.47
C ASP A 110 -1.33 -14.52 -2.84
N GLY A 111 -0.24 -13.89 -2.39
CA GLY A 111 1.14 -14.30 -2.65
C GLY A 111 1.73 -13.83 -3.97
N VAL A 112 0.94 -13.26 -4.87
CA VAL A 112 1.39 -12.69 -6.14
C VAL A 112 1.82 -11.24 -5.93
N ARG A 113 3.03 -10.87 -6.36
CA ARG A 113 3.46 -9.48 -6.39
C ARG A 113 2.71 -8.72 -7.48
N VAL A 114 2.10 -7.59 -7.11
CA VAL A 114 1.26 -6.79 -8.04
C VAL A 114 1.89 -5.46 -8.46
N ASN A 115 3.12 -5.17 -8.00
CA ASN A 115 3.87 -4.04 -8.53
C ASN A 115 4.16 -4.26 -10.02
N GLU A 116 3.97 -3.25 -10.85
CA GLU A 116 4.33 -3.29 -12.26
C GLU A 116 5.86 -3.32 -12.43
N PRO A 117 6.43 -4.20 -13.27
CA PRO A 117 7.87 -4.41 -13.32
C PRO A 117 8.65 -3.24 -13.95
N ASP A 118 8.04 -2.45 -14.81
CA ASP A 118 8.65 -1.33 -15.53
C ASP A 118 8.97 -0.13 -14.63
N PHE A 119 7.96 0.38 -13.89
CA PHE A 119 8.06 1.53 -12.98
C PHE A 119 8.03 1.16 -11.50
N ASN A 120 7.82 -0.10 -11.17
CA ASN A 120 7.53 -0.56 -9.81
C ASN A 120 6.33 0.15 -9.15
N THR A 121 5.43 0.71 -9.95
CA THR A 121 4.19 1.34 -9.47
C THR A 121 3.20 0.31 -8.96
N ILE A 122 2.22 0.77 -8.22
CA ILE A 122 1.15 -0.07 -7.69
C ILE A 122 -0.18 0.53 -8.15
N ASN A 123 -0.87 -0.21 -8.99
CA ASN A 123 -2.21 0.14 -9.45
C ASN A 123 -3.24 -0.45 -8.47
N PHE A 124 -3.54 0.28 -7.40
CA PHE A 124 -4.48 -0.17 -6.36
C PHE A 124 -5.93 -0.25 -6.86
N ASP A 125 -6.26 0.46 -7.94
CA ASP A 125 -7.53 0.35 -8.65
C ASP A 125 -7.79 -1.06 -9.20
N LEU A 126 -6.71 -1.84 -9.44
CA LEU A 126 -6.79 -3.23 -9.86
C LEU A 126 -7.10 -4.21 -8.71
N ILE A 127 -7.15 -3.75 -7.46
CA ILE A 127 -7.40 -4.60 -6.28
C ILE A 127 -8.85 -4.43 -5.81
N PRO A 128 -9.70 -5.47 -5.91
CA PRO A 128 -11.08 -5.37 -5.49
C PRO A 128 -11.20 -5.33 -3.96
N ILE A 129 -11.50 -4.16 -3.42
CA ILE A 129 -11.59 -3.96 -1.95
C ILE A 129 -12.69 -4.81 -1.30
N GLU A 130 -13.78 -5.08 -2.04
CA GLU A 130 -14.89 -5.89 -1.57
C GLU A 130 -14.52 -7.34 -1.33
N ASP A 131 -13.52 -7.82 -2.06
CA ASP A 131 -13.08 -9.21 -2.05
C ASP A 131 -11.94 -9.45 -1.05
N ILE A 132 -11.52 -8.40 -0.31
CA ILE A 132 -10.44 -8.49 0.67
C ILE A 132 -10.96 -9.13 1.96
N GLU A 133 -10.25 -10.17 2.42
CA GLU A 133 -10.42 -10.77 3.74
C GLU A 133 -9.62 -10.02 4.82
N ARG A 134 -8.34 -9.70 4.50
CA ARG A 134 -7.47 -8.94 5.40
C ARG A 134 -6.30 -8.28 4.65
N ILE A 135 -5.79 -7.22 5.24
CA ILE A 135 -4.57 -6.52 4.81
C ILE A 135 -3.57 -6.61 5.96
N GLU A 136 -2.39 -7.14 5.70
CA GLU A 136 -1.25 -7.12 6.62
C GLU A 136 -0.23 -6.10 6.12
N ILE A 137 0.19 -5.18 6.99
CA ILE A 137 1.16 -4.14 6.66
C ILE A 137 2.38 -4.33 7.55
N LEU A 138 3.54 -4.46 6.94
CA LEU A 138 4.83 -4.62 7.59
C LEU A 138 5.68 -3.39 7.24
N PRO A 139 5.66 -2.32 8.05
CA PRO A 139 6.48 -1.13 7.80
C PRO A 139 7.96 -1.43 8.01
N GLY A 140 8.82 -0.72 7.27
CA GLY A 140 10.27 -0.93 7.32
C GLY A 140 10.73 -2.05 6.40
N THR A 141 12.02 -2.28 6.36
CA THR A 141 12.63 -3.23 5.43
C THR A 141 12.19 -4.67 5.68
N ALA A 142 11.46 -5.26 4.76
CA ALA A 142 10.91 -6.60 4.87
C ALA A 142 11.72 -7.62 4.05
N THR A 143 12.86 -8.04 4.59
CA THR A 143 13.87 -8.88 3.91
C THR A 143 13.30 -10.12 3.23
N VAL A 144 12.38 -10.85 3.86
CA VAL A 144 11.83 -12.13 3.35
C VAL A 144 11.00 -11.95 2.08
N PHE A 145 10.40 -10.77 1.91
CA PHE A 145 9.53 -10.45 0.79
C PHE A 145 10.28 -10.04 -0.48
N GLY A 146 11.60 -9.92 -0.39
CA GLY A 146 12.47 -9.69 -1.53
C GLY A 146 12.74 -8.22 -1.85
N ARG A 147 13.21 -8.01 -3.07
CA ARG A 147 13.61 -6.69 -3.58
C ARG A 147 12.48 -5.66 -3.51
N ASN A 148 12.86 -4.39 -3.50
CA ASN A 148 11.98 -3.22 -3.55
C ASN A 148 11.01 -3.09 -2.34
N ALA A 149 11.33 -3.76 -1.21
CA ALA A 149 10.58 -3.70 0.05
C ALA A 149 11.32 -2.87 1.12
N LEU A 150 11.92 -1.71 0.72
CA LEU A 150 12.63 -0.85 1.66
C LEU A 150 11.71 -0.10 2.60
N ALA A 151 10.58 0.38 2.08
CA ALA A 151 9.56 1.08 2.87
C ALA A 151 8.73 0.10 3.70
N GLY A 152 8.50 -1.09 3.15
CA GLY A 152 7.69 -2.12 3.76
C GLY A 152 6.94 -2.97 2.76
N VAL A 153 6.03 -3.77 3.30
CA VAL A 153 5.18 -4.69 2.54
C VAL A 153 3.71 -4.48 2.91
N ILE A 154 2.86 -4.56 1.91
CA ILE A 154 1.41 -4.67 2.07
C ILE A 154 1.02 -6.04 1.49
N ASN A 155 0.56 -6.94 2.34
CA ASN A 155 0.14 -8.29 1.98
C ASN A 155 -1.38 -8.41 2.10
N ILE A 156 -2.06 -8.65 1.00
CA ILE A 156 -3.51 -8.70 0.89
C ILE A 156 -3.93 -10.15 0.67
N THR A 157 -4.84 -10.61 1.51
CA THR A 157 -5.49 -11.91 1.34
C THR A 157 -6.93 -11.67 0.91
N THR A 158 -7.35 -12.33 -0.17
CA THR A 158 -8.73 -12.25 -0.66
C THR A 158 -9.61 -13.33 -0.05
N LYS A 159 -10.93 -13.07 -0.02
CA LYS A 159 -11.96 -13.95 0.50
C LYS A 159 -11.96 -15.30 -0.21
N ARG A 160 -12.51 -16.30 0.47
CA ARG A 160 -12.80 -17.64 -0.06
C ARG A 160 -14.12 -18.16 0.51
N GLY A 161 -14.58 -19.28 0.00
CA GLY A 161 -15.82 -19.93 0.47
C GLY A 161 -15.80 -20.27 1.95
N ARG A 162 -16.89 -19.97 2.64
CA ARG A 162 -17.09 -20.16 4.08
C ARG A 162 -18.41 -20.84 4.37
N GLY A 163 -18.50 -21.39 5.59
CA GLY A 163 -19.73 -21.97 6.11
C GLY A 163 -20.10 -23.32 5.49
N ASP A 164 -21.32 -23.72 5.73
CA ASP A 164 -21.94 -25.01 5.37
C ASP A 164 -23.01 -24.86 4.29
N ARG A 165 -23.30 -23.65 3.88
CA ARG A 165 -24.29 -23.29 2.84
C ARG A 165 -23.79 -22.16 1.95
N PRO A 166 -24.35 -22.00 0.74
CA PRO A 166 -24.07 -20.86 -0.11
C PRO A 166 -24.54 -19.53 0.52
N HIS A 167 -23.73 -18.49 0.39
CA HIS A 167 -24.06 -17.13 0.76
C HIS A 167 -24.08 -16.26 -0.50
N PHE A 168 -24.92 -15.24 -0.48
CA PHE A 168 -25.06 -14.28 -1.56
C PHE A 168 -24.97 -12.87 -0.99
N GLY A 169 -24.16 -12.03 -1.62
CA GLY A 169 -24.04 -10.62 -1.33
C GLY A 169 -24.37 -9.77 -2.55
N PHE A 170 -25.18 -8.76 -2.36
CA PHE A 170 -25.47 -7.77 -3.39
C PHE A 170 -25.33 -6.37 -2.79
N ASN A 171 -24.67 -5.44 -3.49
CA ASN A 171 -24.55 -4.05 -3.06
C ASN A 171 -24.80 -3.13 -4.25
N ILE A 172 -25.64 -2.11 -4.04
CA ILE A 172 -25.87 -1.01 -4.99
C ILE A 172 -25.72 0.29 -4.25
N GLY A 173 -25.02 1.24 -4.86
CA GLY A 173 -24.82 2.57 -4.28
C GLY A 173 -24.68 3.65 -5.33
N GLY A 174 -24.95 4.88 -4.90
CA GLY A 174 -24.80 6.07 -5.72
C GLY A 174 -24.51 7.31 -4.89
N GLY A 175 -23.98 8.34 -5.51
CA GLY A 175 -23.62 9.55 -4.76
C GLY A 175 -23.13 10.71 -5.60
N SER A 176 -22.48 11.63 -4.94
CA SER A 176 -21.88 12.83 -5.54
C SER A 176 -20.98 12.47 -6.73
N TYR A 177 -20.83 13.40 -7.66
CA TYR A 177 -19.99 13.27 -8.85
C TYR A 177 -20.47 12.17 -9.82
N GLY A 178 -21.79 11.85 -9.80
CA GLY A 178 -22.35 10.78 -10.63
C GLY A 178 -21.84 9.39 -10.29
N ARG A 179 -21.30 9.20 -9.08
CA ARG A 179 -20.77 7.91 -8.66
C ARG A 179 -21.85 6.87 -8.55
N GLN A 180 -21.58 5.70 -9.11
CA GLN A 180 -22.43 4.51 -9.07
C GLN A 180 -21.55 3.30 -8.78
N ARG A 181 -22.04 2.37 -7.97
CA ARG A 181 -21.36 1.12 -7.64
C ARG A 181 -22.34 -0.01 -7.60
N TYR A 182 -21.98 -1.09 -8.25
CA TYR A 182 -22.74 -2.32 -8.30
C TYR A 182 -21.78 -3.47 -7.97
N SER A 183 -22.08 -4.26 -6.95
CA SER A 183 -21.30 -5.46 -6.66
C SER A 183 -22.20 -6.64 -6.34
N PHE A 184 -21.75 -7.80 -6.77
CA PHE A 184 -22.35 -9.09 -6.46
C PHE A 184 -21.23 -10.03 -5.99
N ASN A 185 -21.48 -10.80 -4.95
CA ASN A 185 -20.59 -11.90 -4.56
C ASN A 185 -21.41 -13.10 -4.11
N THR A 186 -20.81 -14.27 -4.26
CA THR A 186 -21.34 -15.52 -3.73
C THR A 186 -20.20 -16.41 -3.27
N ASP A 187 -20.39 -17.08 -2.16
CA ASP A 187 -19.42 -17.98 -1.58
C ASP A 187 -20.11 -19.16 -0.85
N GLY A 188 -19.39 -20.23 -0.67
CA GLY A 188 -19.90 -21.37 0.07
C GLY A 188 -19.26 -22.70 -0.32
N PRO A 189 -19.77 -23.81 0.22
CA PRO A 189 -19.35 -25.14 -0.17
C PRO A 189 -19.89 -25.50 -1.57
N LEU A 190 -19.13 -26.27 -2.32
CA LEU A 190 -19.66 -26.97 -3.49
C LEU A 190 -20.35 -28.28 -3.05
N PRO A 191 -21.29 -28.84 -3.85
CA PRO A 191 -21.88 -30.14 -3.58
C PRO A 191 -20.89 -31.31 -3.73
N ILE A 192 -19.62 -31.04 -3.82
CA ILE A 192 -18.48 -31.97 -3.84
C ILE A 192 -17.71 -31.80 -2.54
N SER A 193 -17.48 -32.88 -1.81
CA SER A 193 -16.81 -32.89 -0.52
C SER A 193 -15.47 -32.15 -0.57
N ASN A 194 -15.19 -31.32 0.44
CA ASN A 194 -13.94 -30.58 0.62
C ASN A 194 -13.71 -29.40 -0.34
N PHE A 195 -14.63 -29.12 -1.26
CA PHE A 195 -14.52 -27.99 -2.15
C PHE A 195 -15.39 -26.82 -1.69
N ASP A 196 -14.83 -25.63 -1.75
CA ASP A 196 -15.50 -24.34 -1.57
C ASP A 196 -15.27 -23.43 -2.78
N TYR A 197 -16.10 -22.39 -2.90
CA TYR A 197 -15.94 -21.40 -3.95
C TYR A 197 -16.20 -20.00 -3.42
N TYR A 198 -15.58 -19.02 -4.08
CA TYR A 198 -15.87 -17.59 -3.98
C TYR A 198 -15.93 -17.00 -5.38
N PHE A 199 -16.95 -16.20 -5.63
CA PHE A 199 -17.07 -15.41 -6.85
C PHE A 199 -17.51 -14.00 -6.50
N GLY A 200 -16.80 -12.98 -6.98
CA GLY A 200 -17.11 -11.58 -6.79
C GLY A 200 -17.03 -10.82 -8.11
N VAL A 201 -17.95 -9.91 -8.34
CA VAL A 201 -17.90 -8.94 -9.45
C VAL A 201 -18.34 -7.58 -8.96
N THR A 202 -17.56 -6.55 -9.31
CA THR A 202 -17.87 -5.15 -8.98
C THR A 202 -17.70 -4.29 -10.20
N ARG A 203 -18.67 -3.40 -10.45
CA ARG A 203 -18.59 -2.33 -11.43
C ARG A 203 -18.75 -0.99 -10.74
N GLU A 204 -17.83 -0.08 -11.01
CA GLU A 204 -17.81 1.26 -10.46
C GLU A 204 -17.68 2.30 -11.57
N LEU A 205 -18.48 3.36 -11.48
CA LEU A 205 -18.50 4.47 -12.41
C LEU A 205 -18.52 5.78 -11.63
N THR A 206 -17.84 6.79 -12.14
CA THR A 206 -17.91 8.16 -11.62
C THR A 206 -17.56 9.15 -12.72
N ASN A 207 -18.16 10.34 -12.67
CA ASN A 207 -17.78 11.45 -13.55
C ASN A 207 -16.61 12.27 -12.98
N GLY A 208 -16.20 11.97 -11.72
CA GLY A 208 -15.15 12.72 -11.04
C GLY A 208 -15.59 14.10 -10.53
N TYR A 209 -14.70 14.76 -9.80
CA TYR A 209 -14.96 16.07 -9.19
C TYR A 209 -14.27 17.23 -9.93
N ARG A 210 -13.44 16.95 -10.93
CA ARG A 210 -12.75 17.94 -11.76
C ARG A 210 -13.55 18.19 -13.02
N GLU A 211 -13.52 19.42 -13.52
CA GLU A 211 -14.39 19.87 -14.59
C GLU A 211 -13.61 20.65 -15.65
N GLU A 212 -14.04 20.53 -16.91
CA GLU A 212 -13.65 21.38 -18.02
C GLU A 212 -14.91 22.00 -18.62
N PHE A 213 -14.97 23.35 -18.76
CA PHE A 213 -16.09 24.08 -19.33
C PHE A 213 -17.48 23.63 -18.81
N GLY A 214 -17.56 23.30 -17.51
CA GLY A 214 -18.78 22.83 -16.86
C GLY A 214 -19.10 21.34 -17.06
N SER A 215 -18.26 20.60 -17.79
CA SER A 215 -18.37 19.15 -17.94
C SER A 215 -17.30 18.43 -17.08
N ARG A 216 -17.67 17.33 -16.44
CA ARG A 216 -16.75 16.58 -15.59
C ARG A 216 -15.91 15.62 -16.42
N HIS A 217 -14.58 15.70 -16.27
CA HIS A 217 -13.62 14.95 -17.06
C HIS A 217 -12.54 14.24 -16.22
N ALA A 218 -12.78 14.01 -14.93
CA ALA A 218 -11.91 13.19 -14.10
C ALA A 218 -12.61 11.89 -13.69
N GLY A 219 -13.37 11.32 -14.60
CA GLY A 219 -14.18 10.13 -14.39
C GLY A 219 -13.36 8.85 -14.32
N ALA A 220 -14.03 7.78 -13.88
CA ALA A 220 -13.48 6.43 -13.93
C ALA A 220 -14.60 5.42 -14.22
N THR A 221 -14.23 4.37 -14.95
CA THR A 221 -15.05 3.17 -15.15
C THR A 221 -14.15 1.97 -14.82
N ILE A 222 -14.52 1.21 -13.80
CA ILE A 222 -13.72 0.09 -13.33
C ILE A 222 -14.63 -1.13 -13.18
N THR A 223 -14.23 -2.25 -13.76
CA THR A 223 -14.89 -3.55 -13.61
C THR A 223 -13.90 -4.56 -13.09
N ARG A 224 -14.20 -5.18 -11.95
CA ARG A 224 -13.35 -6.17 -11.27
C ARG A 224 -14.11 -7.48 -11.13
N LEU A 225 -13.42 -8.59 -11.35
CA LEU A 225 -13.94 -9.94 -11.16
C LEU A 225 -12.88 -10.76 -10.42
N LEU A 226 -13.30 -11.48 -9.39
CA LEU A 226 -12.52 -12.50 -8.70
C LEU A 226 -13.32 -13.81 -8.68
N ALA A 227 -12.71 -14.90 -9.13
CA ALA A 227 -13.21 -16.25 -8.98
C ALA A 227 -12.15 -17.12 -8.28
N LYS A 228 -12.50 -17.77 -7.20
CA LYS A 228 -11.59 -18.62 -6.43
C LYS A 228 -12.29 -19.94 -6.11
N LEU A 229 -11.56 -21.05 -6.33
CA LEU A 229 -11.95 -22.36 -5.82
C LEU A 229 -11.07 -22.69 -4.63
N GLY A 230 -11.63 -23.36 -3.65
CA GLY A 230 -10.91 -23.88 -2.50
C GLY A 230 -11.04 -25.39 -2.43
N TYR A 231 -9.97 -26.07 -2.04
CA TYR A 231 -9.98 -27.49 -1.67
C TYR A 231 -9.32 -27.67 -0.32
N ARG A 232 -10.00 -28.29 0.63
CA ARG A 232 -9.46 -28.59 1.95
C ARG A 232 -9.65 -30.06 2.28
N LEU A 233 -8.57 -30.74 2.59
CA LEU A 233 -8.61 -32.11 3.07
C LEU A 233 -8.11 -32.16 4.52
N GLY A 234 -9.06 -32.15 5.44
CA GLY A 234 -8.79 -31.96 6.87
C GLY A 234 -8.03 -30.65 7.14
N ASP A 235 -7.16 -30.66 8.14
CA ASP A 235 -6.29 -29.52 8.48
C ASP A 235 -4.94 -29.56 7.77
N ASN A 236 -4.70 -30.55 6.92
CA ASN A 236 -3.39 -30.83 6.35
C ASN A 236 -3.20 -30.24 4.95
N THR A 237 -4.22 -30.27 4.11
CA THR A 237 -4.14 -29.82 2.72
C THR A 237 -5.07 -28.66 2.48
N ASP A 238 -4.55 -27.57 1.93
CA ASP A 238 -5.32 -26.41 1.49
C ASP A 238 -4.81 -25.98 0.10
N ALA A 239 -5.67 -25.98 -0.89
CA ALA A 239 -5.38 -25.52 -2.24
C ALA A 239 -6.41 -24.48 -2.68
N SER A 240 -5.95 -23.42 -3.35
CA SER A 240 -6.83 -22.34 -3.82
C SER A 240 -6.35 -21.73 -5.13
N PRO A 241 -6.80 -22.25 -6.29
CA PRO A 241 -6.70 -21.56 -7.56
C PRO A 241 -7.64 -20.35 -7.58
N ALA A 242 -7.14 -19.25 -8.14
CA ALA A 242 -7.88 -18.01 -8.28
C ALA A 242 -7.66 -17.39 -9.67
N TYR A 243 -8.69 -16.76 -10.19
CA TYR A 243 -8.64 -15.95 -11.39
C TYR A 243 -9.15 -14.54 -11.07
N THR A 244 -8.35 -13.54 -11.41
CA THR A 244 -8.72 -12.13 -11.29
C THR A 244 -8.70 -11.49 -12.67
N ARG A 245 -9.75 -10.72 -12.97
CA ARG A 245 -9.82 -9.86 -14.15
C ARG A 245 -10.20 -8.45 -13.74
N VAL A 246 -9.48 -7.46 -14.27
CA VAL A 246 -9.84 -6.05 -14.10
C VAL A 246 -9.76 -5.34 -15.44
N LEU A 247 -10.77 -4.53 -15.68
CA LEU A 247 -10.82 -3.58 -16.79
C LEU A 247 -11.07 -2.21 -16.19
N ASP A 248 -10.21 -1.27 -16.47
CA ASP A 248 -10.40 0.11 -16.06
C ASP A 248 -10.13 1.11 -17.18
N SER A 249 -10.70 2.28 -16.96
CA SER A 249 -10.47 3.49 -17.75
C SER A 249 -10.64 4.66 -16.81
N ILE A 250 -9.55 5.36 -16.54
CA ILE A 250 -9.44 6.38 -15.50
C ILE A 250 -8.90 7.66 -16.10
N SER A 251 -9.72 8.73 -16.10
CA SER A 251 -9.28 10.06 -16.53
C SER A 251 -8.41 10.70 -15.45
N GLN A 252 -7.39 11.42 -15.86
CA GLN A 252 -6.41 12.07 -15.00
C GLN A 252 -6.48 13.60 -15.19
N ALA A 253 -6.89 14.33 -14.16
CA ALA A 253 -7.06 15.78 -14.26
C ALA A 253 -5.80 16.59 -13.91
N GLY A 254 -4.75 15.91 -13.45
CA GLY A 254 -3.46 16.51 -13.14
C GLY A 254 -3.48 17.55 -12.02
N SER A 255 -2.37 18.26 -11.90
CA SER A 255 -2.18 19.36 -10.95
C SER A 255 -2.62 20.70 -11.56
N LEU A 256 -2.94 21.68 -10.72
CA LEU A 256 -3.29 23.04 -11.11
C LEU A 256 -2.23 24.03 -10.63
N PRO A 257 -1.86 25.03 -11.47
CA PRO A 257 -1.04 26.15 -11.01
C PRO A 257 -1.74 26.92 -9.88
N ALA A 258 -0.96 27.46 -8.96
CA ALA A 258 -1.50 28.15 -7.77
C ALA A 258 -2.39 29.36 -8.12
N SER A 259 -2.14 29.98 -9.26
CA SER A 259 -2.95 31.06 -9.82
C SER A 259 -4.38 30.58 -10.11
N LEU A 260 -4.54 29.49 -10.86
CA LEU A 260 -5.84 28.92 -11.23
C LEU A 260 -6.52 28.24 -10.05
N LEU A 261 -5.78 27.53 -9.20
CA LEU A 261 -6.32 26.85 -8.01
C LEU A 261 -7.09 27.79 -7.07
N ARG A 262 -6.76 29.08 -7.04
CA ARG A 262 -7.45 30.10 -6.24
C ARG A 262 -8.77 30.53 -6.84
N VAL A 263 -8.87 30.54 -8.17
CA VAL A 263 -10.04 30.99 -8.93
C VAL A 263 -11.02 29.83 -9.10
N ASP A 264 -10.52 28.73 -9.62
CA ASP A 264 -11.31 27.52 -9.85
C ASP A 264 -10.49 26.27 -9.54
N ARG A 265 -10.76 25.67 -8.40
CA ARG A 265 -10.08 24.45 -7.97
C ARG A 265 -10.57 23.17 -8.64
N ASN A 266 -11.69 23.24 -9.34
CA ASN A 266 -12.27 22.09 -10.02
C ASN A 266 -11.85 22.01 -11.50
N SER A 267 -11.19 23.03 -12.03
CA SER A 267 -10.70 23.02 -13.40
C SER A 267 -9.88 21.78 -13.73
N ASN A 268 -10.07 21.25 -14.92
CA ASN A 268 -9.19 20.28 -15.57
C ASN A 268 -8.49 20.99 -16.74
N ILE A 269 -7.16 21.09 -16.67
CA ILE A 269 -6.35 21.75 -17.70
C ILE A 269 -5.66 20.76 -18.64
N THR A 270 -5.83 19.46 -18.40
CA THR A 270 -5.33 18.37 -19.24
C THR A 270 -6.49 17.44 -19.63
N PRO A 271 -7.54 17.96 -20.28
CA PRO A 271 -8.67 17.14 -20.67
C PRO A 271 -8.25 16.08 -21.69
N GLY A 272 -8.69 14.84 -21.43
CA GLY A 272 -8.31 13.70 -22.25
C GLY A 272 -7.16 12.86 -21.69
N ASP A 273 -6.41 13.35 -20.68
CA ASP A 273 -5.46 12.49 -19.97
C ASP A 273 -6.18 11.29 -19.39
N GLN A 274 -5.66 10.09 -19.68
CA GLN A 274 -6.34 8.85 -19.37
C GLN A 274 -5.36 7.70 -19.18
N SER A 275 -5.65 6.85 -18.21
CA SER A 275 -5.02 5.53 -18.03
C SER A 275 -6.07 4.45 -18.26
N GLN A 276 -5.70 3.41 -19.01
CA GLN A 276 -6.53 2.22 -19.21
C GLN A 276 -5.71 0.99 -18.87
N SER A 277 -6.33 0.00 -18.22
CA SER A 277 -5.68 -1.27 -17.92
C SER A 277 -6.61 -2.45 -18.23
N ASN A 278 -6.02 -3.53 -18.72
CA ASN A 278 -6.67 -4.81 -18.95
C ASN A 278 -5.85 -5.92 -18.29
N LEU A 279 -6.22 -6.25 -17.05
CA LEU A 279 -5.51 -7.23 -16.22
C LEU A 279 -6.19 -8.60 -16.28
N HIS A 280 -5.37 -9.63 -16.51
CA HIS A 280 -5.71 -11.03 -16.28
C HIS A 280 -4.65 -11.67 -15.35
N GLN A 281 -5.09 -12.29 -14.27
CA GLN A 281 -4.20 -12.98 -13.35
C GLN A 281 -4.79 -14.34 -12.96
N VAL A 282 -3.97 -15.36 -13.05
CA VAL A 282 -4.23 -16.68 -12.48
C VAL A 282 -3.21 -16.93 -11.37
N ALA A 283 -3.66 -17.37 -10.21
CA ALA A 283 -2.81 -17.75 -9.10
C ALA A 283 -3.23 -19.10 -8.54
N LEU A 284 -2.28 -19.91 -8.11
CA LEU A 284 -2.48 -21.14 -7.39
C LEU A 284 -1.73 -21.08 -6.07
N ASN A 285 -2.43 -21.23 -4.97
CA ASN A 285 -1.83 -21.43 -3.66
C ASN A 285 -2.09 -22.85 -3.19
N LEU A 286 -1.05 -23.51 -2.72
CA LEU A 286 -1.11 -24.84 -2.12
C LEU A 286 -0.36 -24.80 -0.79
N LYS A 287 -0.98 -25.38 0.23
CA LYS A 287 -0.37 -25.62 1.54
C LYS A 287 -0.59 -27.06 1.92
N GLN A 288 0.50 -27.72 2.34
CA GLN A 288 0.48 -29.10 2.83
C GLN A 288 1.22 -29.17 4.16
N LYS A 289 0.52 -29.58 5.21
CA LYS A 289 1.14 -30.02 6.46
C LYS A 289 1.58 -31.46 6.33
N LEU A 290 2.78 -31.74 6.77
CA LEU A 290 3.41 -33.05 6.75
C LEU A 290 3.64 -33.53 8.20
N PRO A 291 3.88 -34.82 8.43
CA PRO A 291 4.24 -35.34 9.74
C PRO A 291 5.46 -34.63 10.35
N ALA A 292 5.64 -34.76 11.65
CA ALA A 292 6.77 -34.23 12.43
C ALA A 292 6.96 -32.70 12.34
N GLY A 293 5.86 -31.93 12.20
CA GLY A 293 5.91 -30.46 12.22
C GLY A 293 6.39 -29.80 10.93
N PHE A 294 6.54 -30.55 9.83
CA PHE A 294 6.86 -29.96 8.53
C PHE A 294 5.62 -29.40 7.86
N SER A 295 5.80 -28.32 7.12
CA SER A 295 4.82 -27.77 6.18
C SER A 295 5.48 -27.29 4.91
N VAL A 296 4.77 -27.40 3.79
CA VAL A 296 5.20 -26.90 2.49
C VAL A 296 4.10 -26.01 1.93
N ALA A 297 4.48 -24.84 1.45
CA ALA A 297 3.59 -23.93 0.74
C ALA A 297 4.16 -23.62 -0.64
N LEU A 298 3.29 -23.61 -1.64
CA LEU A 298 3.58 -23.27 -3.01
C LEU A 298 2.63 -22.19 -3.48
N ASN A 299 3.18 -21.16 -4.12
CA ASN A 299 2.44 -20.21 -4.92
C ASN A 299 2.96 -20.27 -6.36
N GLY A 300 2.06 -20.37 -7.33
CA GLY A 300 2.37 -20.27 -8.75
C GLY A 300 1.44 -19.24 -9.38
N PHE A 301 1.92 -18.42 -10.31
CA PHE A 301 1.08 -17.42 -10.94
C PHE A 301 1.46 -17.16 -12.41
N PHE A 302 0.46 -16.68 -13.14
CA PHE A 302 0.60 -15.99 -14.40
C PHE A 302 -0.24 -14.71 -14.37
N ARG A 303 0.35 -13.60 -14.80
CA ARG A 303 -0.28 -12.28 -14.84
C ARG A 303 0.02 -11.61 -16.17
N ARG A 304 -1.02 -11.15 -16.86
CA ARG A 304 -0.91 -10.28 -18.03
C ARG A 304 -1.60 -8.96 -17.71
N ASN A 305 -0.93 -7.85 -17.96
CA ASN A 305 -1.49 -6.51 -17.82
C ASN A 305 -1.10 -5.66 -19.02
N ASP A 306 -2.10 -5.23 -19.79
CA ASP A 306 -1.93 -4.33 -20.92
C ASP A 306 -2.36 -2.94 -20.44
N ILE A 307 -1.43 -1.97 -20.44
CA ILE A 307 -1.66 -0.60 -19.94
C ILE A 307 -1.48 0.37 -21.10
N GLU A 308 -2.41 1.31 -21.24
CA GLU A 308 -2.29 2.46 -22.11
C GLU A 308 -2.44 3.74 -21.27
N LEU A 309 -1.46 4.62 -21.37
CA LEU A 309 -1.43 5.92 -20.72
C LEU A 309 -1.34 7.00 -21.79
N PHE A 310 -2.38 7.81 -21.92
CA PHE A 310 -2.40 9.02 -22.71
C PHE A 310 -2.23 10.23 -21.79
N THR A 311 -1.24 11.09 -22.06
CA THR A 311 -0.98 12.30 -21.30
C THR A 311 -0.85 13.50 -22.21
N ARG A 312 -1.50 14.60 -21.83
CA ARG A 312 -1.39 15.90 -22.47
C ARG A 312 -0.94 16.92 -21.43
N GLY A 313 0.38 17.17 -21.40
CA GLY A 313 0.93 18.28 -20.62
C GLY A 313 0.66 19.63 -21.29
N LEU A 314 0.98 20.74 -20.62
CA LEU A 314 0.86 22.10 -21.18
C LEU A 314 1.74 22.29 -22.43
N SER A 315 2.80 21.49 -22.56
CA SER A 315 3.79 21.61 -23.66
C SER A 315 4.09 20.26 -24.32
N SER A 316 3.35 19.19 -24.00
CA SER A 316 3.63 17.86 -24.56
C SER A 316 2.36 17.02 -24.64
N GLU A 317 2.32 16.13 -25.62
CA GLU A 317 1.33 15.07 -25.72
C GLU A 317 2.06 13.75 -25.97
N SER A 318 1.69 12.69 -25.23
CA SER A 318 2.32 11.39 -25.42
C SER A 318 1.36 10.25 -25.13
N THR A 319 1.59 9.13 -25.82
CA THR A 319 0.97 7.84 -25.57
C THR A 319 2.03 6.83 -25.19
N LEU A 320 1.87 6.24 -24.01
CA LEU A 320 2.68 5.11 -23.54
C LEU A 320 1.80 3.87 -23.50
N THR A 321 2.21 2.82 -24.20
CA THR A 321 1.62 1.48 -24.07
C THR A 321 2.64 0.55 -23.43
N THR A 322 2.19 -0.29 -22.51
CA THR A 322 3.01 -1.32 -21.87
C THR A 322 2.25 -2.62 -21.81
N ASP A 323 2.77 -3.64 -22.48
CA ASP A 323 2.25 -5.02 -22.45
C ASP A 323 3.15 -5.86 -21.53
N THR A 324 2.61 -6.28 -20.40
CA THR A 324 3.35 -7.01 -19.38
C THR A 324 2.86 -8.45 -19.24
N ASN A 325 3.76 -9.42 -19.36
CA ASN A 325 3.52 -10.82 -19.05
C ASN A 325 4.47 -11.26 -17.94
N SER A 326 3.92 -11.58 -16.79
CA SER A 326 4.66 -12.03 -15.61
C SER A 326 4.24 -13.44 -15.22
N SER A 327 5.21 -14.29 -14.91
CA SER A 327 4.96 -15.62 -14.37
C SER A 327 5.97 -15.94 -13.28
N GLY A 328 5.59 -16.78 -12.32
CA GLY A 328 6.54 -17.14 -11.28
C GLY A 328 6.00 -18.18 -10.33
N THR A 329 6.92 -18.61 -9.47
CA THR A 329 6.62 -19.56 -8.40
C THR A 329 7.39 -19.18 -7.14
N THR A 330 6.77 -19.43 -6.00
CA THR A 330 7.41 -19.36 -4.69
C THR A 330 7.15 -20.69 -3.98
N LEU A 331 8.21 -21.35 -3.57
CA LEU A 331 8.17 -22.57 -2.75
C LEU A 331 8.74 -22.23 -1.37
N GLN A 332 8.05 -22.66 -0.34
CA GLN A 332 8.42 -22.45 1.05
C GLN A 332 8.26 -23.75 1.81
N ALA A 333 9.27 -24.13 2.59
CA ALA A 333 9.23 -25.27 3.48
C ALA A 333 9.53 -24.77 4.89
N SER A 334 8.66 -25.11 5.84
CA SER A 334 8.80 -24.72 7.24
C SER A 334 8.79 -25.96 8.13
N HIS A 335 9.54 -25.90 9.22
CA HIS A 335 9.56 -26.91 10.27
C HIS A 335 9.27 -26.23 11.61
N GLU A 336 8.15 -26.56 12.21
CA GLU A 336 7.78 -26.17 13.56
C GLU A 336 8.03 -27.35 14.49
N GLY A 337 9.01 -27.19 15.39
CA GLY A 337 9.45 -28.27 16.26
C GLY A 337 10.19 -27.78 17.50
N ALA A 338 11.00 -28.66 18.06
CA ALA A 338 11.87 -28.33 19.19
C ALA A 338 13.32 -28.65 18.89
N ILE A 339 14.21 -27.67 19.12
CA ILE A 339 15.67 -27.85 19.14
C ILE A 339 16.12 -27.70 20.61
N LEU A 340 16.84 -28.71 21.14
CA LEU A 340 17.25 -28.69 22.55
C LEU A 340 16.09 -28.46 23.52
N THR A 341 14.93 -29.09 23.26
CA THR A 341 13.66 -28.94 24.03
C THR A 341 13.01 -27.56 23.95
N ARG A 342 13.54 -26.65 23.14
CA ARG A 342 13.01 -25.28 22.95
C ARG A 342 12.29 -25.13 21.63
N LYS A 343 11.21 -24.37 21.62
CA LYS A 343 10.41 -24.11 20.40
C LYS A 343 11.29 -23.47 19.33
N ASN A 344 11.19 -23.99 18.13
CA ASN A 344 11.88 -23.49 16.95
C ASN A 344 10.96 -23.51 15.73
N LEU A 345 11.04 -22.46 14.92
CA LEU A 345 10.39 -22.37 13.62
C LEU A 345 11.45 -21.98 12.59
N LEU A 346 11.85 -22.95 11.77
CA LEU A 346 12.77 -22.77 10.67
C LEU A 346 11.98 -22.71 9.35
N THR A 347 12.28 -21.75 8.49
CA THR A 347 11.65 -21.62 7.17
C THR A 347 12.71 -21.37 6.09
N LEU A 348 12.68 -22.18 5.06
CA LEU A 348 13.45 -22.04 3.84
C LEU A 348 12.50 -21.71 2.69
N GLY A 349 12.87 -20.75 1.84
CA GLY A 349 12.07 -20.41 0.67
C GLY A 349 12.89 -20.16 -0.57
N PHE A 350 12.28 -20.47 -1.70
CA PHE A 350 12.79 -20.25 -3.05
C PHE A 350 11.74 -19.49 -3.86
N GLU A 351 12.18 -18.53 -4.65
CA GLU A 351 11.37 -17.73 -5.56
C GLU A 351 12.03 -17.70 -6.93
N TYR A 352 11.21 -17.90 -7.97
CA TYR A 352 11.56 -17.57 -9.34
C TYR A 352 10.42 -16.76 -9.96
N ALA A 353 10.76 -15.67 -10.65
CA ALA A 353 9.80 -14.94 -11.46
C ALA A 353 10.46 -14.48 -12.77
N ARG A 354 9.68 -14.49 -13.84
CA ARG A 354 10.03 -13.89 -15.12
C ARG A 354 8.99 -12.87 -15.51
N ASN A 355 9.46 -11.66 -15.82
CA ASN A 355 8.67 -10.57 -16.35
C ASN A 355 9.15 -10.28 -17.78
N ASN A 356 8.23 -10.32 -18.74
CA ASN A 356 8.47 -9.84 -20.09
C ASN A 356 7.54 -8.64 -20.28
N PHE A 357 8.10 -7.49 -20.63
CA PHE A 357 7.30 -6.32 -20.90
C PHE A 357 7.85 -5.54 -22.07
N ASP A 358 6.92 -5.21 -22.97
CA ASP A 358 7.16 -4.43 -24.16
C ASP A 358 6.51 -3.06 -23.95
N SER A 359 7.25 -2.00 -24.16
CA SER A 359 6.75 -0.63 -24.04
C SER A 359 7.00 0.17 -25.31
N ALA A 360 5.97 0.90 -25.75
CA ALA A 360 6.08 1.87 -26.81
C ALA A 360 5.61 3.23 -26.30
N ASN A 361 6.45 4.24 -26.41
CA ASN A 361 6.15 5.61 -26.04
C ASN A 361 6.41 6.52 -27.22
N SER A 362 5.40 7.27 -27.63
CA SER A 362 5.51 8.25 -28.70
C SER A 362 4.80 9.54 -28.31
N GLY A 363 5.34 10.67 -28.77
CA GLY A 363 4.73 11.93 -28.44
C GLY A 363 5.37 13.13 -29.14
N ILE A 364 4.83 14.29 -28.78
CA ILE A 364 5.26 15.59 -29.30
C ILE A 364 5.53 16.53 -28.15
N PHE A 365 6.70 17.15 -28.13
CA PHE A 365 6.98 18.34 -27.32
C PHE A 365 6.79 19.58 -28.19
N LEU A 366 5.89 20.45 -27.77
CA LEU A 366 5.59 21.68 -28.51
C LEU A 366 6.77 22.69 -28.37
N PRO A 367 7.18 23.39 -29.45
CA PRO A 367 6.42 23.52 -30.71
C PRO A 367 6.75 22.48 -31.79
N ALA A 368 7.80 21.65 -31.68
CA ALA A 368 8.18 20.82 -32.83
C ALA A 368 9.06 19.59 -32.59
N PHE A 369 9.24 19.12 -31.39
CA PHE A 369 10.07 17.94 -31.13
C PHE A 369 9.20 16.69 -30.99
N THR A 370 9.32 15.73 -31.92
CA THR A 370 8.67 14.41 -31.80
C THR A 370 9.66 13.38 -31.27
N PHE A 371 9.18 12.46 -30.44
CA PHE A 371 9.96 11.33 -29.96
C PHE A 371 9.19 10.03 -30.13
N ARG A 372 9.93 8.96 -30.29
CA ARG A 372 9.42 7.59 -30.30
C ARG A 372 10.43 6.67 -29.64
N ASN A 373 9.97 5.85 -28.70
CA ASN A 373 10.75 4.78 -28.08
C ASN A 373 10.00 3.48 -28.21
N MET A 374 10.69 2.39 -28.53
CA MET A 374 10.13 1.05 -28.56
C MET A 374 11.12 0.12 -27.86
N ARG A 375 10.66 -0.61 -26.87
CA ARG A 375 11.53 -1.33 -25.94
C ARG A 375 10.94 -2.66 -25.54
N SER A 376 11.77 -3.69 -25.49
CA SER A 376 11.46 -4.99 -24.96
C SER A 376 12.39 -5.30 -23.79
N THR A 377 11.82 -5.75 -22.68
CA THR A 377 12.61 -6.12 -21.50
C THR A 377 12.21 -7.50 -21.02
N LYS A 378 13.22 -8.32 -20.74
CA LYS A 378 13.09 -9.61 -20.07
C LYS A 378 13.82 -9.53 -18.74
N GLU A 379 13.09 -9.73 -17.65
CA GLU A 379 13.61 -9.72 -16.30
C GLU A 379 13.46 -11.12 -15.69
N ASP A 380 14.56 -11.69 -15.24
CA ASP A 380 14.60 -12.93 -14.46
C ASP A 380 14.97 -12.61 -13.02
N VAL A 381 14.16 -13.06 -12.08
CA VAL A 381 14.34 -12.86 -10.64
C VAL A 381 14.47 -14.20 -9.96
N VAL A 382 15.53 -14.39 -9.19
CA VAL A 382 15.72 -15.55 -8.31
C VAL A 382 15.92 -15.06 -6.90
N GLY A 383 15.18 -15.62 -5.94
CA GLY A 383 15.32 -15.34 -4.52
C GLY A 383 15.44 -16.62 -3.71
N VAL A 384 16.36 -16.64 -2.74
CA VAL A 384 16.46 -17.72 -1.76
C VAL A 384 16.49 -17.07 -0.38
N PHE A 385 15.68 -17.55 0.55
CA PHE A 385 15.68 -17.02 1.90
C PHE A 385 15.63 -18.13 2.95
N LEU A 386 16.26 -17.85 4.09
CA LEU A 386 16.23 -18.66 5.28
C LEU A 386 15.84 -17.78 6.46
N THR A 387 14.91 -18.24 7.28
CA THR A 387 14.58 -17.57 8.54
C THR A 387 14.41 -18.59 9.64
N ASP A 388 14.87 -18.22 10.82
CA ASP A 388 14.75 -19.03 12.03
C ASP A 388 14.21 -18.19 13.19
N SER A 389 13.32 -18.77 13.96
CA SER A 389 12.77 -18.20 15.20
C SER A 389 12.97 -19.23 16.32
N PHE A 390 13.93 -18.97 17.19
CA PHE A 390 14.34 -19.85 18.27
C PHE A 390 13.98 -19.26 19.62
N HIS A 391 13.22 -19.98 20.45
CA HIS A 391 12.92 -19.58 21.80
C HIS A 391 14.05 -20.01 22.76
N LEU A 392 14.91 -19.06 23.11
CA LEU A 392 15.99 -19.30 24.08
C LEU A 392 15.41 -19.58 25.49
N PHE A 393 14.37 -18.81 25.83
CA PHE A 393 13.53 -19.01 27.03
C PHE A 393 12.06 -18.84 26.60
N ASP A 394 11.13 -19.24 27.41
CA ASP A 394 9.69 -19.05 27.13
C ASP A 394 9.34 -17.56 26.95
N SER A 395 10.11 -16.68 27.62
CA SER A 395 9.96 -15.23 27.52
C SER A 395 10.87 -14.55 26.50
N LEU A 396 11.81 -15.25 25.87
CA LEU A 396 12.81 -14.65 24.97
C LEU A 396 12.97 -15.46 23.69
N ALA A 397 12.59 -14.90 22.57
CA ALA A 397 12.80 -15.45 21.23
C ALA A 397 13.88 -14.65 20.46
N ILE A 398 14.75 -15.37 19.78
CA ILE A 398 15.76 -14.84 18.88
C ILE A 398 15.29 -15.15 17.45
N HIS A 399 15.29 -14.14 16.59
CA HIS A 399 14.96 -14.26 15.19
C HIS A 399 16.16 -13.94 14.33
N GLY A 400 16.46 -14.79 13.36
CA GLY A 400 17.55 -14.60 12.43
C GLY A 400 17.14 -14.97 11.02
N GLY A 401 17.88 -14.49 10.04
CA GLY A 401 17.68 -14.92 8.68
C GLY A 401 18.44 -14.07 7.67
N PHE A 402 18.39 -14.52 6.45
CA PHE A 402 18.93 -13.78 5.32
C PHE A 402 18.13 -14.12 4.06
N ARG A 403 18.24 -13.26 3.07
CA ARG A 403 17.78 -13.50 1.72
C ARG A 403 18.89 -13.16 0.73
N TYR A 404 19.05 -14.01 -0.27
CA TYR A 404 19.84 -13.73 -1.47
C TYR A 404 18.87 -13.46 -2.64
N ASP A 405 19.08 -12.34 -3.32
CA ASP A 405 18.37 -11.99 -4.54
C ASP A 405 19.37 -11.89 -5.70
N TRP A 406 19.00 -12.48 -6.84
CA TRP A 406 19.64 -12.31 -8.12
C TRP A 406 18.59 -11.86 -9.13
N ASP A 407 18.90 -10.80 -9.84
CA ASP A 407 18.00 -10.13 -10.75
C ASP A 407 18.75 -9.80 -12.03
N ARG A 408 18.25 -10.25 -13.16
CA ARG A 408 18.85 -10.02 -14.48
C ARG A 408 17.85 -9.37 -15.42
N LEU A 409 18.18 -8.15 -15.82
CA LEU A 409 17.45 -7.38 -16.81
C LEU A 409 18.16 -7.50 -18.16
N ASN A 410 17.46 -8.00 -19.16
CA ASN A 410 17.89 -7.98 -20.55
C ASN A 410 16.99 -7.01 -21.32
N PHE A 411 17.55 -5.88 -21.66
CA PHE A 411 16.87 -4.74 -22.26
C PHE A 411 17.27 -4.58 -23.72
N THR A 412 16.28 -4.42 -24.59
CA THR A 412 16.46 -4.15 -26.02
C THR A 412 15.74 -2.85 -26.38
N ASP A 413 16.47 -1.86 -26.85
CA ASP A 413 15.90 -0.68 -27.50
C ASP A 413 15.83 -0.93 -29.00
N GLU A 414 14.62 -0.91 -29.57
CA GLU A 414 14.39 -1.22 -30.99
C GLU A 414 14.69 -0.03 -31.91
N ILE A 415 14.70 1.19 -31.35
CA ILE A 415 14.97 2.42 -32.10
C ILE A 415 16.46 2.79 -32.02
N GLU A 416 17.04 2.67 -30.82
CA GLU A 416 18.45 2.95 -30.54
C GLU A 416 19.17 1.71 -30.00
N PRO A 417 19.54 0.73 -30.85
CA PRO A 417 20.13 -0.54 -30.40
C PRO A 417 21.40 -0.38 -29.53
N THR A 418 22.09 0.74 -29.63
CA THR A 418 23.27 1.04 -28.81
C THR A 418 22.96 1.23 -27.33
N LEU A 419 21.70 1.51 -26.98
CA LEU A 419 21.22 1.58 -25.61
C LEU A 419 20.86 0.20 -25.05
N SER A 420 20.79 -0.84 -25.90
CA SER A 420 20.47 -2.20 -25.47
C SER A 420 21.57 -2.78 -24.59
N GLY A 421 21.17 -3.64 -23.63
CA GLY A 421 22.15 -4.24 -22.74
C GLY A 421 21.58 -5.18 -21.70
N ILE A 422 22.48 -5.73 -20.91
CA ILE A 422 22.14 -6.63 -19.81
C ILE A 422 22.68 -6.01 -18.52
N LYS A 423 21.79 -5.93 -17.50
CA LYS A 423 22.18 -5.56 -16.14
C LYS A 423 21.86 -6.70 -15.19
N THR A 424 22.76 -6.93 -14.25
CA THR A 424 22.59 -7.95 -13.22
C THR A 424 22.84 -7.32 -11.86
N TYR A 425 21.91 -7.53 -10.97
CA TYR A 425 22.01 -7.14 -9.56
C TYR A 425 21.98 -8.39 -8.69
N ASN A 426 22.86 -8.44 -7.70
CA ASN A 426 22.85 -9.50 -6.70
C ASN A 426 23.03 -8.91 -5.31
N ARG A 427 22.38 -9.49 -4.31
CA ARG A 427 22.45 -8.99 -2.94
C ARG A 427 22.09 -10.05 -1.92
N VAL A 428 22.84 -10.02 -0.82
CA VAL A 428 22.46 -10.67 0.44
C VAL A 428 21.86 -9.61 1.36
N SER A 429 20.70 -9.88 1.90
CA SER A 429 19.99 -9.02 2.85
C SER A 429 19.80 -9.78 4.17
N PRO A 430 20.59 -9.49 5.20
CA PRO A 430 20.45 -10.12 6.52
C PRO A 430 19.29 -9.47 7.31
N LYS A 431 18.73 -10.24 8.25
CA LYS A 431 17.82 -9.76 9.30
C LYS A 431 18.14 -10.44 10.63
N ALA A 432 17.95 -9.71 11.72
CA ALA A 432 18.03 -10.22 13.08
C ALA A 432 16.97 -9.55 13.95
N GLY A 433 16.51 -10.23 14.97
CA GLY A 433 15.53 -9.69 15.91
C GLY A 433 15.56 -10.39 17.25
N LEU A 434 15.06 -9.69 18.25
CA LEU A 434 14.82 -10.21 19.60
C LEU A 434 13.40 -9.85 19.98
N VAL A 435 12.69 -10.78 20.61
CA VAL A 435 11.38 -10.54 21.21
C VAL A 435 11.42 -11.01 22.66
N TYR A 436 11.20 -10.09 23.56
CA TYR A 436 11.13 -10.36 25.01
C TYR A 436 9.70 -10.16 25.49
N THR A 437 9.08 -11.24 25.99
CA THR A 437 7.69 -11.28 26.48
C THR A 437 7.71 -11.59 27.98
N PRO A 438 7.93 -10.58 28.84
CA PRO A 438 8.00 -10.80 30.30
C PRO A 438 6.70 -11.34 30.88
N VAL A 439 5.56 -10.94 30.31
CA VAL A 439 4.21 -11.44 30.63
C VAL A 439 3.42 -11.61 29.34
N LYS A 440 2.38 -12.46 29.34
CA LYS A 440 1.63 -12.83 28.13
C LYS A 440 1.11 -11.63 27.32
N ASN A 441 0.79 -10.53 27.99
CA ASN A 441 0.15 -9.35 27.38
C ASN A 441 1.13 -8.23 27.03
N LEU A 442 2.45 -8.41 27.20
CA LEU A 442 3.44 -7.37 26.95
C LEU A 442 4.65 -7.98 26.24
N SER A 443 5.02 -7.44 25.10
CA SER A 443 6.24 -7.80 24.39
C SER A 443 7.06 -6.57 24.01
N PHE A 444 8.36 -6.68 24.13
CA PHE A 444 9.34 -5.73 23.63
C PHE A 444 10.12 -6.40 22.51
N SER A 445 10.46 -5.65 21.48
CA SER A 445 11.21 -6.18 20.36
C SER A 445 12.30 -5.23 19.93
N PHE A 446 13.40 -5.81 19.45
CA PHE A 446 14.40 -5.13 18.64
C PHE A 446 14.51 -5.86 17.31
N SER A 447 14.57 -5.11 16.21
CA SER A 447 14.81 -5.69 14.89
C SER A 447 15.84 -4.89 14.11
N TYR A 448 16.66 -5.63 13.38
CA TYR A 448 17.59 -5.15 12.37
C TYR A 448 17.29 -5.84 11.05
N SER A 449 17.24 -5.09 9.96
CA SER A 449 17.07 -5.65 8.61
C SER A 449 17.75 -4.78 7.57
N GLU A 450 18.36 -5.43 6.58
CA GLU A 450 18.84 -4.77 5.36
C GLU A 450 17.93 -5.07 4.19
N GLY A 451 17.81 -4.10 3.27
CA GLY A 451 17.05 -4.26 2.04
C GLY A 451 17.66 -3.46 0.91
N VAL A 452 17.20 -3.82 -0.27
CA VAL A 452 17.63 -3.20 -1.52
C VAL A 452 16.43 -2.83 -2.38
N ARG A 453 16.50 -1.69 -3.07
CA ARG A 453 15.66 -1.35 -4.20
C ARG A 453 16.51 -1.33 -5.46
N ILE A 454 16.21 -2.21 -6.37
CA ILE A 454 16.86 -2.28 -7.67
C ILE A 454 16.29 -1.13 -8.53
N PRO A 455 17.14 -0.43 -9.33
CA PRO A 455 16.64 0.55 -10.28
C PRO A 455 15.62 -0.10 -11.22
N THR A 456 14.56 0.62 -11.51
CA THR A 456 13.57 0.18 -12.51
C THR A 456 14.12 0.36 -13.91
N VAL A 457 13.49 -0.28 -14.89
CA VAL A 457 13.89 -0.13 -16.29
C VAL A 457 13.75 1.32 -16.74
N ASP A 458 12.71 2.00 -16.29
CA ASP A 458 12.53 3.43 -16.58
C ASP A 458 13.63 4.31 -15.96
N GLU A 459 14.12 3.97 -14.76
CA GLU A 459 15.24 4.72 -14.16
C GLU A 459 16.56 4.49 -14.88
N LEU A 460 16.80 3.27 -15.40
CA LEU A 460 18.02 2.91 -16.13
C LEU A 460 18.03 3.45 -17.56
N PHE A 461 16.89 3.33 -18.23
CA PHE A 461 16.71 3.57 -19.64
C PHE A 461 15.50 4.48 -19.85
N ALA A 462 15.63 5.73 -19.42
CA ALA A 462 14.55 6.69 -19.38
C ALA A 462 13.78 6.78 -20.71
N GLN A 463 12.50 7.05 -20.61
CA GLN A 463 11.59 7.17 -21.75
C GLN A 463 11.49 8.63 -22.20
N GLY A 464 11.24 8.83 -23.50
CA GLY A 464 11.13 10.17 -24.07
C GLY A 464 12.50 10.87 -24.22
N PRO A 465 12.56 12.18 -23.99
CA PRO A 465 13.78 12.97 -24.16
C PRO A 465 14.74 12.91 -22.97
N PHE A 466 14.48 12.06 -21.99
CA PHE A 466 15.28 11.94 -20.78
C PHE A 466 16.52 11.06 -21.00
N GLY A 467 17.62 11.38 -20.35
CA GLY A 467 18.87 10.66 -20.47
C GLY A 467 18.85 9.32 -19.71
N SER A 468 19.27 8.26 -20.38
CA SER A 468 19.48 6.95 -19.75
C SER A 468 20.71 6.95 -18.84
N ASN A 469 20.64 6.20 -17.74
CA ASN A 469 21.78 5.93 -16.86
C ASN A 469 21.87 4.44 -16.50
N PRO A 470 22.46 3.63 -17.38
CA PRO A 470 22.59 2.21 -17.13
C PRO A 470 23.56 1.88 -16.00
N ASP A 471 24.29 2.82 -15.44
CA ASP A 471 25.25 2.61 -14.34
C ASP A 471 24.67 2.82 -12.94
N LEU A 472 23.35 3.00 -12.86
CA LEU A 472 22.68 3.12 -11.57
C LEU A 472 22.93 1.88 -10.69
N LYS A 473 23.24 2.18 -9.44
CA LYS A 473 23.39 1.20 -8.37
C LYS A 473 22.08 1.00 -7.63
N ALA A 474 21.87 -0.17 -7.08
CA ALA A 474 20.73 -0.42 -6.20
C ALA A 474 20.81 0.44 -4.93
N MET A 475 19.70 1.06 -4.54
CA MET A 475 19.54 1.73 -3.25
C MET A 475 19.63 0.70 -2.13
N LYS A 476 20.23 1.08 -1.00
CA LYS A 476 20.42 0.20 0.16
C LYS A 476 19.91 0.86 1.42
N SER A 477 19.12 0.15 2.19
CA SER A 477 18.65 0.60 3.51
C SER A 477 19.08 -0.34 4.61
N ARG A 478 19.27 0.21 5.82
CA ARG A 478 19.38 -0.51 7.07
C ARG A 478 18.29 -0.02 7.98
N ASN A 479 17.44 -0.89 8.43
CA ASN A 479 16.37 -0.53 9.35
C ASN A 479 16.69 -1.06 10.76
N PHE A 480 16.68 -0.16 11.73
CA PHE A 480 16.74 -0.48 13.16
C PHE A 480 15.41 -0.08 13.78
N GLU A 481 14.76 -0.99 14.47
CA GLU A 481 13.48 -0.72 15.10
C GLU A 481 13.40 -1.28 16.51
N LEU A 482 12.94 -0.46 17.44
CA LEU A 482 12.55 -0.86 18.79
C LEU A 482 11.02 -0.82 18.85
N GLY A 483 10.42 -1.91 19.30
CA GLY A 483 8.98 -2.07 19.37
C GLY A 483 8.51 -2.43 20.79
N ALA A 484 7.30 -2.00 21.12
CA ALA A 484 6.54 -2.50 22.27
C ALA A 484 5.11 -2.78 21.84
N LYS A 485 4.56 -3.92 22.23
CA LYS A 485 3.17 -4.31 22.01
C LYS A 485 2.59 -4.76 23.33
N ALA A 486 1.43 -4.22 23.69
CA ALA A 486 0.77 -4.53 24.95
C ALA A 486 -0.75 -4.64 24.76
N GLN A 487 -1.33 -5.66 25.34
CA GLN A 487 -2.74 -5.69 25.69
C GLN A 487 -2.86 -5.14 27.11
N LEU A 488 -3.12 -3.84 27.22
CA LEU A 488 -3.15 -3.13 28.49
C LEU A 488 -4.35 -3.52 29.36
N GLN A 489 -5.44 -3.82 28.67
CA GLN A 489 -6.68 -4.38 29.22
C GLN A 489 -7.25 -5.31 28.15
N ASP A 490 -8.22 -6.15 28.51
CA ASP A 490 -8.87 -7.06 27.56
C ASP A 490 -9.54 -6.33 26.39
N TRP A 491 -9.87 -5.06 26.59
CA TRP A 491 -10.51 -4.18 25.62
C TRP A 491 -9.57 -3.13 25.00
N LEU A 492 -8.26 -3.09 25.38
CA LEU A 492 -7.32 -2.02 24.96
C LEU A 492 -5.96 -2.59 24.55
N ASP A 493 -5.68 -2.53 23.26
CA ASP A 493 -4.38 -2.82 22.66
C ASP A 493 -3.59 -1.56 22.37
N ALA A 494 -2.28 -1.62 22.63
CA ALA A 494 -1.32 -0.55 22.33
C ALA A 494 -0.11 -1.11 21.61
N SER A 495 0.42 -0.38 20.64
CA SER A 495 1.73 -0.66 20.03
C SER A 495 2.51 0.61 19.78
N LEU A 496 3.81 0.56 20.06
CA LEU A 496 4.77 1.64 19.85
C LEU A 496 5.94 1.10 19.04
N ALA A 497 6.39 1.86 18.04
CA ALA A 497 7.64 1.58 17.33
C ALA A 497 8.48 2.85 17.22
N LEU A 498 9.79 2.69 17.43
CA LEU A 498 10.82 3.70 17.19
C LEU A 498 11.68 3.17 16.05
N PHE A 499 11.82 3.89 14.96
CA PHE A 499 12.60 3.44 13.82
C PHE A 499 13.70 4.44 13.42
N TYR A 500 14.80 3.88 12.90
CA TYR A 500 15.93 4.61 12.35
C TYR A 500 16.43 3.89 11.10
N THR A 501 16.31 4.53 9.94
CA THR A 501 16.54 3.91 8.63
C THR A 501 17.45 4.79 7.76
N PRO A 502 18.77 4.69 7.87
CA PRO A 502 19.70 5.28 6.92
C PRO A 502 19.63 4.56 5.56
N VAL A 503 19.65 5.36 4.49
CA VAL A 503 19.64 4.90 3.10
C VAL A 503 20.89 5.42 2.40
N ARG A 504 21.45 4.60 1.52
CA ARG A 504 22.60 4.94 0.67
C ARG A 504 22.24 4.71 -0.80
N ASP A 505 22.95 5.41 -1.66
CA ASP A 505 22.76 5.32 -3.10
C ASP A 505 21.31 5.66 -3.50
N GLU A 506 20.68 6.66 -2.83
CA GLU A 506 19.34 7.13 -3.18
C GLU A 506 19.30 7.59 -4.63
N ILE A 507 18.32 7.11 -5.40
CA ILE A 507 18.15 7.47 -6.80
C ILE A 507 17.24 8.68 -6.85
N LEU A 508 17.71 9.76 -7.49
CA LEU A 508 16.94 10.97 -7.73
C LEU A 508 17.06 11.37 -9.19
N PHE A 509 16.01 11.97 -9.73
CA PHE A 509 16.03 12.56 -11.06
C PHE A 509 16.75 13.91 -11.01
N ILE A 510 17.78 14.08 -11.82
CA ILE A 510 18.54 15.31 -11.92
C ILE A 510 18.26 15.94 -13.27
N VAL A 511 17.76 17.17 -13.25
CA VAL A 511 17.61 17.97 -14.46
C VAL A 511 19.00 18.44 -14.91
N THR A 512 19.36 18.16 -16.16
CA THR A 512 20.63 18.58 -16.78
C THR A 512 20.44 19.76 -17.72
N ASP A 513 19.24 19.96 -18.25
CA ASP A 513 18.86 21.10 -19.07
C ASP A 513 17.62 21.79 -18.47
N PRO A 514 17.78 22.99 -17.88
CA PRO A 514 16.68 23.69 -17.22
C PRO A 514 15.66 24.30 -18.18
N ILE A 515 15.97 24.48 -19.44
CA ILE A 515 15.08 25.08 -20.44
C ILE A 515 14.11 24.01 -20.98
N LEU A 516 14.65 22.83 -21.27
CA LEU A 516 13.89 21.72 -21.84
C LEU A 516 13.45 20.72 -20.79
N PHE A 517 13.82 20.89 -19.51
CA PHE A 517 13.61 19.96 -18.41
C PHE A 517 14.17 18.56 -18.67
N PHE A 518 15.21 18.47 -19.51
CA PHE A 518 15.90 17.20 -19.72
C PHE A 518 16.78 16.87 -18.52
N GLY A 519 16.85 15.59 -18.20
CA GLY A 519 17.61 15.12 -17.08
C GLY A 519 17.73 13.60 -17.10
N ARG A 520 18.36 13.05 -16.06
CA ARG A 520 18.51 11.62 -15.88
C ARG A 520 18.48 11.23 -14.40
N ASN A 521 18.27 9.98 -14.14
CA ASN A 521 18.35 9.44 -12.77
C ASN A 521 19.80 9.21 -12.36
N GLU A 522 20.17 9.58 -11.13
CA GLU A 522 21.49 9.36 -10.54
C GLU A 522 21.44 8.90 -9.09
N ASN A 523 22.45 8.15 -8.67
CA ASN A 523 22.66 7.82 -7.26
C ASN A 523 23.42 8.94 -6.58
N ILE A 524 22.75 9.87 -5.93
CA ILE A 524 23.39 11.10 -5.46
C ILE A 524 23.38 11.29 -3.95
N ALA A 525 22.52 10.62 -3.22
CA ALA A 525 22.27 11.02 -1.85
C ALA A 525 22.40 9.88 -0.84
N ARG A 526 22.82 10.28 0.36
CA ARG A 526 22.51 9.56 1.60
C ARG A 526 21.33 10.26 2.23
N THR A 527 20.36 9.49 2.67
CA THR A 527 19.17 10.01 3.34
C THR A 527 18.91 9.25 4.63
N LEU A 528 18.12 9.83 5.51
CA LEU A 528 17.77 9.23 6.80
C LEU A 528 16.29 9.40 7.07
N ARG A 529 15.60 8.30 7.40
CA ARG A 529 14.24 8.29 7.92
C ARG A 529 14.28 7.86 9.38
N ARG A 530 13.66 8.62 10.26
CA ARG A 530 13.55 8.28 11.68
C ARG A 530 12.23 8.78 12.25
N GLY A 531 11.68 8.04 13.20
CA GLY A 531 10.38 8.44 13.75
C GLY A 531 9.84 7.52 14.82
N ILE A 532 8.63 7.87 15.23
CA ILE A 532 7.83 7.19 16.24
C ILE A 532 6.47 6.89 15.64
N GLU A 533 5.98 5.69 15.84
CA GLU A 533 4.64 5.24 15.45
C GLU A 533 3.91 4.67 16.67
N LEU A 534 2.78 5.25 17.01
CA LEU A 534 1.89 4.81 18.10
C LEU A 534 0.56 4.34 17.50
N SER A 535 0.09 3.17 17.91
CA SER A 535 -1.24 2.70 17.61
C SER A 535 -1.95 2.30 18.89
N LEU A 536 -3.17 2.76 19.06
CA LEU A 536 -4.09 2.36 20.13
C LEU A 536 -5.35 1.83 19.48
N LYS A 537 -5.88 0.72 19.98
CA LYS A 537 -7.13 0.12 19.53
C LYS A 537 -7.91 -0.30 20.78
N ALA A 538 -9.13 0.23 20.93
CA ALA A 538 -9.99 -0.07 22.04
C ALA A 538 -11.36 -0.56 21.56
N ARG A 539 -11.87 -1.60 22.20
CA ARG A 539 -13.23 -2.08 22.06
C ARG A 539 -13.86 -2.10 23.44
N TYR A 540 -14.60 -1.07 23.75
CA TYR A 540 -15.19 -0.92 25.07
C TYR A 540 -16.64 -1.44 25.05
N GLN A 541 -16.88 -2.51 25.76
CA GLN A 541 -18.17 -3.24 25.78
C GLN A 541 -18.64 -3.56 24.35
N LYS A 542 -19.95 -3.52 24.08
CA LYS A 542 -20.56 -3.81 22.77
C LYS A 542 -20.94 -2.54 21.99
N TRP A 543 -20.68 -1.35 22.54
CA TRP A 543 -21.22 -0.11 21.98
C TRP A 543 -20.17 0.88 21.46
N LEU A 544 -18.87 0.63 21.69
CA LEU A 544 -17.83 1.58 21.30
C LEU A 544 -16.54 0.88 20.84
N ASP A 545 -16.11 1.14 19.60
CA ASP A 545 -14.77 0.85 19.09
C ASP A 545 -14.05 2.14 18.80
N VAL A 546 -12.79 2.26 19.22
CA VAL A 546 -11.93 3.43 18.94
C VAL A 546 -10.58 2.97 18.46
N PHE A 547 -10.02 3.66 17.48
CA PHE A 547 -8.61 3.56 17.16
C PHE A 547 -7.94 4.93 17.05
N LEU A 548 -6.66 4.98 17.43
CA LEU A 548 -5.79 6.12 17.24
C LEU A 548 -4.45 5.65 16.70
N ASN A 549 -4.06 6.18 15.56
CA ASN A 549 -2.78 5.95 14.92
C ASN A 549 -2.05 7.28 14.77
N TYR A 550 -0.87 7.39 15.38
CA TYR A 550 -0.03 8.59 15.32
C TYR A 550 1.34 8.26 14.77
N THR A 551 1.83 9.09 13.89
CA THR A 551 3.20 9.04 13.37
C THR A 551 3.86 10.40 13.51
N ALA A 552 5.03 10.41 14.13
CA ALA A 552 5.96 11.55 14.07
C ALA A 552 7.23 11.08 13.40
N MET A 553 7.61 11.69 12.27
CA MET A 553 8.79 11.27 11.53
C MET A 553 9.53 12.46 10.91
N LYS A 554 10.81 12.28 10.67
CA LYS A 554 11.65 13.17 9.90
C LYS A 554 12.43 12.37 8.87
N ALA A 555 12.35 12.79 7.60
CA ALA A 555 13.14 12.26 6.50
C ALA A 555 14.04 13.37 5.97
N THR A 556 15.36 13.15 5.91
CA THR A 556 16.35 14.19 5.61
C THR A 556 17.43 13.71 4.65
N PHE A 557 17.97 14.64 3.88
CA PHE A 557 19.25 14.49 3.22
C PHE A 557 20.38 14.48 4.26
N GLU A 558 21.35 13.60 4.08
CA GLU A 558 22.53 13.45 4.97
C GLU A 558 23.83 13.86 4.26
N THR A 559 23.75 14.37 3.05
CA THR A 559 24.86 14.89 2.25
C THR A 559 24.43 16.17 1.55
N ASP A 560 25.37 17.10 1.40
CA ASP A 560 25.18 18.26 0.55
C ASP A 560 25.21 17.82 -0.91
N VAL A 561 24.28 18.32 -1.73
CA VAL A 561 24.21 18.01 -3.16
C VAL A 561 23.61 19.18 -3.92
N LEU A 562 24.17 19.45 -5.10
CA LEU A 562 23.64 20.44 -6.01
C LEU A 562 22.66 19.75 -6.97
N LEU A 563 21.38 20.10 -6.87
CA LEU A 563 20.32 19.66 -7.77
C LEU A 563 19.90 20.84 -8.65
N PHE A 564 19.08 20.55 -9.66
CA PHE A 564 18.46 21.61 -10.46
C PHE A 564 17.61 22.57 -9.61
N SER A 565 16.90 22.04 -8.63
CA SER A 565 16.10 22.81 -7.66
C SER A 565 16.95 23.74 -6.77
N GLY A 566 18.28 23.60 -6.77
CA GLY A 566 19.23 24.39 -6.00
C GLY A 566 20.17 23.57 -5.13
N GLN A 567 20.91 24.26 -4.26
CA GLN A 567 21.83 23.64 -3.31
C GLN A 567 21.04 23.02 -2.15
N VAL A 568 20.98 21.69 -2.12
CA VAL A 568 20.47 20.92 -0.99
C VAL A 568 21.54 20.79 0.07
N LYS A 569 21.21 21.04 1.32
CA LYS A 569 22.11 20.93 2.46
C LYS A 569 21.75 19.70 3.30
N LYS A 570 22.75 19.17 3.97
CA LYS A 570 22.51 18.14 5.00
C LYS A 570 21.51 18.66 6.04
N GLY A 571 20.45 17.88 6.28
CA GLY A 571 19.39 18.22 7.21
C GLY A 571 18.12 18.77 6.56
N ASP A 572 18.18 19.14 5.27
CA ASP A 572 16.98 19.47 4.49
C ASP A 572 16.04 18.27 4.41
N GLU A 573 14.74 18.54 4.44
CA GLU A 573 13.72 17.51 4.48
C GLU A 573 13.39 17.00 3.08
N LEU A 574 13.15 15.71 2.97
CA LEU A 574 12.65 15.12 1.74
C LEU A 574 11.25 15.68 1.42
N PRO A 575 10.98 16.03 0.16
CA PRO A 575 9.66 16.47 -0.28
C PRO A 575 8.56 15.44 -0.02
N LEU A 576 7.32 15.91 0.09
CA LEU A 576 6.11 15.11 0.28
C LEU A 576 6.10 14.22 1.53
N VAL A 577 6.94 14.52 2.53
CA VAL A 577 7.01 13.79 3.80
C VAL A 577 6.54 14.67 4.95
N PRO A 578 5.31 14.51 5.45
CA PRO A 578 4.82 15.30 6.58
C PRO A 578 5.44 14.81 7.90
N ARG A 579 5.79 15.76 8.79
CA ARG A 579 6.38 15.42 10.09
C ARG A 579 5.42 14.76 11.06
N HIS A 580 4.15 15.11 10.99
CA HIS A 580 3.11 14.61 11.89
C HIS A 580 1.92 14.10 11.11
N ARG A 581 1.36 13.02 11.60
CA ARG A 581 0.20 12.40 11.03
C ARG A 581 -0.66 11.75 12.11
N VAL A 582 -1.99 11.85 11.98
CA VAL A 582 -2.95 11.21 12.88
C VAL A 582 -4.07 10.59 12.08
N GLY A 583 -4.34 9.31 12.31
CA GLY A 583 -5.56 8.64 11.90
C GLY A 583 -6.36 8.29 13.16
N VAL A 584 -7.62 8.68 13.22
CA VAL A 584 -8.50 8.37 14.34
C VAL A 584 -9.84 7.88 13.83
N GLY A 585 -10.43 6.92 14.52
CA GLY A 585 -11.77 6.44 14.23
C GLY A 585 -12.52 6.09 15.50
N VAL A 586 -13.82 6.35 15.46
CA VAL A 586 -14.78 6.02 16.53
C VAL A 586 -15.97 5.37 15.86
N ASN A 587 -16.31 4.15 16.26
CA ASN A 587 -17.55 3.47 15.89
C ASN A 587 -18.41 3.32 17.13
N THR A 588 -19.67 3.73 17.03
CA THR A 588 -20.64 3.56 18.11
C THR A 588 -21.82 2.73 17.61
N TYR A 589 -22.40 1.95 18.52
CA TYR A 589 -23.54 1.06 18.29
C TYR A 589 -24.69 1.42 19.23
N PRO A 590 -25.40 2.56 18.99
CA PRO A 590 -26.36 3.13 19.94
C PRO A 590 -27.59 2.22 20.18
N ILE A 591 -28.01 1.53 19.15
CA ILE A 591 -29.10 0.53 19.17
C ILE A 591 -28.73 -0.65 18.29
N GLU A 592 -29.40 -1.76 18.47
CA GLU A 592 -29.18 -2.95 17.63
C GLU A 592 -29.34 -2.64 16.14
N GLY A 593 -28.36 -3.06 15.34
CA GLY A 593 -28.32 -2.83 13.90
C GLY A 593 -27.80 -1.46 13.47
N LEU A 594 -27.76 -0.45 14.35
CA LEU A 594 -27.25 0.89 13.99
C LEU A 594 -25.77 1.05 14.31
N THR A 595 -24.99 1.38 13.29
CA THR A 595 -23.58 1.78 13.42
C THR A 595 -23.42 3.22 12.99
N VAL A 596 -22.83 4.04 13.86
CA VAL A 596 -22.43 5.41 13.55
C VAL A 596 -20.91 5.50 13.71
N SER A 597 -20.23 5.86 12.62
CA SER A 597 -18.78 5.93 12.55
C SER A 597 -18.31 7.36 12.24
N LEU A 598 -17.24 7.79 12.89
CA LEU A 598 -16.52 9.03 12.61
C LEU A 598 -15.04 8.71 12.41
N PHE A 599 -14.46 9.26 11.35
CA PHE A 599 -13.04 9.04 11.01
C PHE A 599 -12.36 10.35 10.72
N GLY A 600 -11.23 10.59 11.37
CA GLY A 600 -10.40 11.78 11.18
C GLY A 600 -9.03 11.42 10.61
N ASN A 601 -8.56 12.19 9.64
CA ASN A 601 -7.23 12.08 9.09
C ASN A 601 -6.55 13.45 9.09
N TYR A 602 -5.48 13.58 9.89
CA TYR A 602 -4.62 14.77 9.92
C TYR A 602 -3.29 14.46 9.22
N VAL A 603 -2.90 15.34 8.32
CA VAL A 603 -1.60 15.32 7.64
C VAL A 603 -0.95 16.68 7.83
N GLY A 604 0.26 16.68 8.39
CA GLY A 604 1.05 17.89 8.61
C GLY A 604 1.53 18.54 7.32
N SER A 605 2.01 19.76 7.40
CA SER A 605 2.57 20.48 6.26
C SER A 605 3.83 19.78 5.70
N GLN A 606 4.00 19.83 4.38
CA GLN A 606 5.07 19.14 3.68
C GLN A 606 5.62 19.99 2.52
N PHE A 607 6.91 19.82 2.18
CA PHE A 607 7.49 20.45 1.00
C PHE A 607 6.93 19.82 -0.27
N MET A 608 6.91 20.59 -1.36
CA MET A 608 6.48 20.11 -2.67
C MET A 608 7.59 19.29 -3.33
N GLN A 609 7.23 18.42 -4.24
CA GLN A 609 8.19 17.78 -5.14
C GLN A 609 8.98 18.86 -5.92
N SER A 610 10.23 18.62 -6.20
CA SER A 610 11.17 19.57 -6.82
C SER A 610 11.48 20.82 -5.95
N ASP A 611 11.25 20.74 -4.63
CA ASP A 611 11.70 21.71 -3.61
C ASP A 611 12.60 21.02 -2.59
N GLU A 612 13.61 20.28 -3.06
CA GLU A 612 14.57 19.58 -2.21
C GLU A 612 15.39 20.54 -1.32
N PRO A 613 15.73 21.79 -1.74
CA PRO A 613 16.38 22.78 -0.89
C PRO A 613 15.47 23.39 0.18
N ASN A 614 14.20 23.03 0.21
CA ASN A 614 13.22 23.50 1.20
C ASN A 614 13.00 25.03 1.20
N GLN A 615 13.02 25.66 0.04
CA GLN A 615 12.96 27.11 -0.10
C GLN A 615 11.53 27.63 -0.34
N ALA A 616 10.64 26.80 -0.89
CA ALA A 616 9.29 27.20 -1.20
C ALA A 616 8.35 27.05 -0.01
N LYS A 617 7.18 27.70 -0.10
CA LYS A 617 6.12 27.52 0.88
C LYS A 617 5.57 26.11 0.83
N LYS A 618 5.55 25.43 1.98
CA LYS A 618 4.97 24.09 2.13
C LYS A 618 3.51 24.01 1.67
N ILE A 619 3.10 22.85 1.23
CA ILE A 619 1.69 22.48 1.17
C ILE A 619 1.16 22.56 2.62
N ALA A 620 0.02 23.24 2.81
CA ALA A 620 -0.54 23.42 4.14
C ALA A 620 -1.03 22.08 4.73
N ASP A 621 -0.94 21.97 6.04
CA ASP A 621 -1.57 20.88 6.78
C ASP A 621 -3.10 20.87 6.61
N TYR A 622 -3.68 19.69 6.79
CA TYR A 622 -5.12 19.54 6.74
C TYR A 622 -5.61 18.48 7.72
N PHE A 623 -6.86 18.66 8.16
CA PHE A 623 -7.65 17.67 8.86
C PHE A 623 -8.95 17.45 8.11
N VAL A 624 -9.23 16.17 7.79
CA VAL A 624 -10.46 15.75 7.11
C VAL A 624 -11.24 14.85 8.04
N LEU A 625 -12.52 15.16 8.21
CA LEU A 625 -13.46 14.37 9.00
C LEU A 625 -14.46 13.69 8.06
N ASN A 626 -14.60 12.38 8.19
CA ASN A 626 -15.57 11.56 7.47
C ASN A 626 -16.54 10.92 8.45
N SER A 627 -17.75 10.59 8.01
CA SER A 627 -18.73 9.86 8.80
C SER A 627 -19.42 8.80 7.96
N ARG A 628 -19.80 7.72 8.60
CA ARG A 628 -20.67 6.68 8.04
C ARG A 628 -21.80 6.40 9.02
N VAL A 629 -23.00 6.32 8.50
CA VAL A 629 -24.19 5.81 9.22
C VAL A 629 -24.68 4.60 8.47
N ALA A 630 -24.79 3.47 9.15
CA ALA A 630 -25.28 2.22 8.57
C ALA A 630 -26.32 1.60 9.51
N TYR A 631 -27.43 1.12 8.92
CA TYR A 631 -28.46 0.42 9.66
C TYR A 631 -28.73 -0.94 9.04
N GLN A 632 -28.49 -1.98 9.83
CA GLN A 632 -28.76 -3.37 9.46
C GLN A 632 -30.14 -3.79 9.97
N TRP A 633 -30.98 -4.23 9.05
CA TRP A 633 -32.28 -4.82 9.34
C TRP A 633 -32.37 -6.19 8.68
N LYS A 634 -32.31 -7.24 9.48
CA LYS A 634 -32.20 -8.62 9.00
C LYS A 634 -31.01 -8.79 8.03
N GLN A 635 -31.26 -9.16 6.77
CA GLN A 635 -30.27 -9.34 5.71
C GLN A 635 -29.90 -8.04 4.97
N TRP A 636 -30.65 -6.95 5.20
CA TRP A 636 -30.44 -5.68 4.53
C TRP A 636 -29.59 -4.71 5.36
N THR A 637 -28.69 -4.03 4.72
CA THR A 637 -27.95 -2.91 5.34
C THR A 637 -28.04 -1.68 4.45
N GLY A 638 -28.73 -0.65 4.91
CA GLY A 638 -28.71 0.68 4.31
C GLY A 638 -27.57 1.50 4.90
N TYR A 639 -26.83 2.25 4.09
CA TYR A 639 -25.75 3.09 4.58
C TYR A 639 -25.60 4.41 3.84
N VAL A 640 -25.06 5.42 4.54
CA VAL A 640 -24.68 6.72 3.98
C VAL A 640 -23.30 7.08 4.49
N ASN A 641 -22.40 7.40 3.56
CA ASN A 641 -21.06 7.90 3.83
C ASN A 641 -21.03 9.40 3.53
N PHE A 642 -20.59 10.19 4.49
CA PHE A 642 -20.35 11.62 4.36
C PHE A 642 -18.84 11.84 4.37
N ASN A 643 -18.27 12.25 3.27
CA ASN A 643 -16.84 12.50 3.14
C ASN A 643 -16.55 13.98 3.25
N ASN A 644 -15.47 14.33 3.94
CA ASN A 644 -15.04 15.70 4.18
C ASN A 644 -16.15 16.58 4.76
N LEU A 645 -16.71 16.16 5.92
CA LEU A 645 -17.84 16.81 6.61
C LEU A 645 -17.62 18.32 6.85
N THR A 646 -16.38 18.71 7.06
CA THR A 646 -16.01 20.11 7.32
C THR A 646 -15.84 20.91 6.02
N ASN A 647 -16.07 20.30 4.87
CA ASN A 647 -15.86 20.91 3.55
C ASN A 647 -14.48 21.57 3.41
N ARG A 648 -13.44 20.93 3.98
CA ARG A 648 -12.07 21.46 3.96
C ARG A 648 -11.55 21.47 2.53
N LYS A 649 -11.08 22.64 2.06
CA LYS A 649 -10.34 22.75 0.81
C LYS A 649 -8.86 22.48 1.09
N TYR A 650 -8.30 21.41 0.50
CA TYR A 650 -6.91 20.99 0.70
C TYR A 650 -6.32 20.38 -0.57
N SER A 651 -5.03 20.16 -0.58
CA SER A 651 -4.29 19.46 -1.63
C SER A 651 -3.42 18.40 -0.95
N THR A 652 -3.36 17.21 -1.56
CA THR A 652 -2.59 16.08 -1.02
C THR A 652 -1.15 16.09 -1.49
N SER A 653 -0.90 16.64 -2.68
CA SER A 653 0.41 16.72 -3.32
C SER A 653 0.62 18.04 -4.04
N GLY A 654 1.83 18.27 -4.48
CA GLY A 654 2.18 19.39 -5.35
C GLY A 654 3.63 19.30 -5.81
N ILE A 655 3.89 19.97 -6.91
CA ILE A 655 5.21 20.08 -7.53
C ILE A 655 5.56 21.55 -7.74
N LEU A 656 6.82 21.89 -7.53
CA LEU A 656 7.37 23.20 -7.81
C LEU A 656 8.03 23.18 -9.20
N VAL A 657 7.44 23.91 -10.15
CA VAL A 657 8.00 24.15 -11.48
C VAL A 657 8.39 25.62 -11.54
N ASN A 658 7.75 26.45 -12.35
CA ASN A 658 7.93 27.92 -12.35
C ASN A 658 7.10 28.59 -11.25
N GLU A 659 5.95 28.01 -10.92
CA GLU A 659 5.09 28.31 -9.78
C GLU A 659 4.66 27.00 -9.10
N PRO A 660 4.09 27.06 -7.88
CA PRO A 660 3.54 25.88 -7.25
C PRO A 660 2.34 25.31 -8.02
N PHE A 661 2.43 24.06 -8.44
CA PHE A 661 1.31 23.27 -8.93
C PHE A 661 0.82 22.37 -7.81
N ARG A 662 -0.48 22.20 -7.66
CA ARG A 662 -1.07 21.39 -6.60
C ARG A 662 -2.25 20.57 -7.12
N VAL A 663 -2.41 19.37 -6.59
CA VAL A 663 -3.56 18.53 -6.87
C VAL A 663 -4.63 18.77 -5.79
N PRO A 664 -5.76 19.42 -6.12
CA PRO A 664 -6.83 19.66 -5.17
C PRO A 664 -7.56 18.35 -4.87
N ALA A 665 -7.90 18.13 -3.61
CA ALA A 665 -8.73 17.02 -3.18
C ALA A 665 -10.24 17.34 -3.24
N PRO A 666 -11.13 16.31 -3.27
CA PRO A 666 -12.57 16.51 -3.25
C PRO A 666 -13.04 17.28 -2.01
N THR A 667 -14.03 18.12 -2.20
CA THR A 667 -14.77 18.80 -1.12
C THR A 667 -15.82 17.86 -0.53
N PHE A 668 -16.73 18.38 0.30
CA PHE A 668 -17.84 17.59 0.85
C PHE A 668 -18.56 16.81 -0.23
N ASN A 669 -18.75 15.51 -0.01
CA ASN A 669 -19.46 14.64 -0.90
C ASN A 669 -20.15 13.50 -0.12
N VAL A 670 -21.21 12.95 -0.73
CA VAL A 670 -22.04 11.92 -0.12
C VAL A 670 -22.12 10.70 -1.02
N PHE A 671 -22.11 9.54 -0.42
CA PHE A 671 -22.37 8.26 -1.10
C PHE A 671 -23.28 7.40 -0.24
N ALA A 672 -24.39 6.95 -0.81
CA ALA A 672 -25.36 6.11 -0.13
C ALA A 672 -25.55 4.79 -0.87
N GLY A 673 -25.90 3.74 -0.14
CA GLY A 673 -26.13 2.44 -0.75
C GLY A 673 -26.97 1.51 0.10
N LEU A 674 -27.33 0.39 -0.53
CA LEU A 674 -28.08 -0.72 0.06
C LEU A 674 -27.32 -2.01 -0.25
N SER A 675 -27.07 -2.81 0.77
CA SER A 675 -26.52 -4.16 0.63
C SER A 675 -27.49 -5.21 1.16
N LEU A 676 -27.51 -6.36 0.51
CA LEU A 676 -28.19 -7.58 0.92
C LEU A 676 -27.14 -8.65 1.18
N ARG A 677 -27.26 -9.37 2.28
CA ARG A 677 -26.47 -10.58 2.57
C ARG A 677 -27.42 -11.71 3.01
N TYR A 678 -27.38 -12.81 2.28
CA TYR A 678 -28.24 -13.98 2.52
C TYR A 678 -27.42 -15.24 2.67
#